data_56a099ffcd515ad6e66b57742c544d8d
#
_entry.id   56a099ffcd515ad6e66b57742c544d8d
#
_cell.length_a   1.000
_cell.length_b   1.000
_cell.length_c   1.000
_cell.angle_alpha   90.00
_cell.angle_beta   90.00
_cell.angle_gamma   90.00
#
_symmetry.space_group_name_H-M   'P 1'
#
loop_
_entity.id
_entity.type
_entity.pdbx_description
1 polymer ?
#
loop_
_entity_poly.entity_id
_entity_poly.type
_entity_poly.pdbx_seq_one_letter_code
_entity_poly.pdbx_strand_id
1 'polypeptide(L)'
;MSDSLHTHKPGDGHDHGHKLQPVHKHDHGGESCCGSKAAAPALVQLSEMTSADARLSSFRIEAMDCPTEQTLIQNKLGKLAGVQQLQFNLINRVLGVTHNLPGTEPITEAIKSLGMHAEPLDAGVDAQAPAPVKKHWWPLALSGLTALGAEVIHFTSAAPDWVVAIVALVSILSGGLGTYKKGWIALKNLNLNINALMSIAVTGAILIGQWPEAAMVMFLFTVAELIEARSLDRARNAISGLMQMTPEQATVLQADGNWLEQEVKSVELGARVRVKPGERIALDGAVVSGSSTIDQAPITGESLPVEKTVGDKVFAGTINQAGSLEYTVTAAANNSTLARIIHAVEQAQGARAPTQRFVDQFSKIYTPAVFVFALAVAVIPPLFMGAAWFDWIYRALVLLVVACPCALVISTPVTIVSGLAAAARKGILVKGGVYLEGGFKLDYLALDKTGTITHGKPVQTDYLCLEATAEQTAPAIAAALAGRSDHPVSLAIANAAVDKDSAAPAVDNFEALGGRGVKGDINGQTYHLGNHRLVEELGLCSPQLEEKLFALEKQGKSVVLLLDSSGPLALFAVADTVKESSREAIRQLHELGVKTLMLTGDNVHTAQAIAAQVGIDEARGDLLPTDKLQAIEDLYKQGHRVGMVGDGINDAPALARAEIGFAMAAAGTDTAIETADVALMDDDLRKIPAFISLSRNTASILKQNIALALVIKAIFLAVTFAGLATMWMAVFADMGVSLLVVFNGLRLLRK
;
A
#
# COMPACT_ATOMS: atom_id res chain seq x y z
N MET A 1 -47.40 -58.70 15.74
CA MET A 1 -48.00 -58.31 17.04
C MET A 1 -47.72 -56.86 17.14
N SER A 2 -48.65 -56.18 16.73
CA SER A 2 -49.64 -55.14 17.21
C SER A 2 -48.97 -53.85 17.48
N ASP A 3 -49.21 -52.85 16.60
CA ASP A 3 -50.30 -51.84 16.66
C ASP A 3 -50.08 -50.83 17.78
N SER A 4 -50.07 -49.53 17.61
CA SER A 4 -51.13 -48.73 17.09
C SER A 4 -50.75 -47.28 16.84
N LEU A 5 -51.29 -46.74 15.79
CA LEU A 5 -51.46 -45.29 15.46
C LEU A 5 -52.19 -44.52 16.60
N HIS A 6 -51.83 -43.24 16.75
CA HIS A 6 -52.87 -42.18 16.89
C HIS A 6 -52.37 -40.82 16.44
N THR A 7 -53.09 -40.26 15.49
CA THR A 7 -53.15 -38.87 15.02
C THR A 7 -53.91 -38.01 16.04
N HIS A 8 -53.50 -36.72 16.23
CA HIS A 8 -54.41 -35.55 16.28
C HIS A 8 -53.66 -34.22 16.21
N LYS A 9 -54.23 -33.33 15.38
CA LYS A 9 -54.04 -31.88 15.28
C LYS A 9 -55.18 -31.17 16.06
N PRO A 10 -55.27 -29.82 16.09
CA PRO A 10 -54.38 -28.73 16.52
C PRO A 10 -55.07 -27.82 17.60
N GLY A 11 -54.36 -26.82 18.12
CA GLY A 11 -55.02 -25.77 18.89
C GLY A 11 -54.07 -24.89 19.72
N ASP A 12 -54.04 -23.64 19.32
CA ASP A 12 -54.01 -22.40 20.11
C ASP A 12 -52.84 -22.05 21.07
N GLY A 13 -52.38 -20.82 20.86
CA GLY A 13 -51.35 -20.07 21.46
C GLY A 13 -51.42 -19.80 22.96
N HIS A 14 -50.27 -19.46 23.49
CA HIS A 14 -50.13 -18.48 24.57
C HIS A 14 -48.69 -17.96 24.65
N ASP A 15 -48.62 -16.65 24.70
CA ASP A 15 -47.50 -15.76 24.95
C ASP A 15 -47.01 -15.93 26.41
N HIS A 16 -45.71 -16.16 26.63
CA HIS A 16 -45.07 -15.88 27.91
C HIS A 16 -43.58 -15.50 27.71
N GLY A 17 -43.32 -14.22 27.97
CA GLY A 17 -41.98 -13.70 28.08
C GLY A 17 -41.19 -14.28 29.26
N HIS A 18 -39.91 -14.60 29.04
CA HIS A 18 -38.97 -14.92 30.10
C HIS A 18 -37.75 -14.00 30.01
N LYS A 19 -37.57 -13.26 31.11
CA LYS A 19 -36.41 -12.45 31.50
C LYS A 19 -35.16 -13.32 31.62
N LEU A 20 -34.05 -12.91 31.02
CA LEU A 20 -32.71 -13.44 31.28
C LEU A 20 -32.11 -12.75 32.51
N GLN A 21 -31.71 -13.52 33.50
CA GLN A 21 -30.87 -13.15 34.65
C GLN A 21 -29.40 -13.53 34.37
N PRO A 22 -28.41 -12.88 35.01
CA PRO A 22 -27.00 -13.00 34.66
C PRO A 22 -26.33 -14.20 35.38
N VAL A 23 -25.38 -14.84 34.66
CA VAL A 23 -24.59 -15.96 35.19
C VAL A 23 -23.30 -15.44 35.82
N HIS A 24 -22.99 -16.00 37.00
CA HIS A 24 -21.87 -15.71 37.88
C HIS A 24 -20.49 -16.02 37.29
N LYS A 25 -19.52 -15.14 37.65
CA LYS A 25 -18.07 -15.38 37.56
C LYS A 25 -17.65 -16.49 38.52
N HIS A 26 -16.80 -17.41 38.06
CA HIS A 26 -15.89 -18.17 38.91
C HIS A 26 -14.44 -17.86 38.54
N ASP A 27 -13.71 -17.34 39.53
CA ASP A 27 -12.28 -17.19 39.58
C ASP A 27 -11.61 -18.55 39.84
N HIS A 28 -10.61 -18.92 39.03
CA HIS A 28 -9.58 -19.87 39.45
C HIS A 28 -8.23 -19.38 38.95
N GLY A 29 -7.38 -18.96 39.89
CA GLY A 29 -5.99 -18.66 39.69
C GLY A 29 -5.16 -19.90 39.35
N GLY A 30 -4.14 -19.72 38.54
CA GLY A 30 -3.13 -20.70 38.17
C GLY A 30 -2.02 -20.07 37.40
N GLU A 31 -0.92 -19.79 38.08
CA GLU A 31 0.35 -19.31 37.52
C GLU A 31 0.91 -20.33 36.53
N SER A 32 1.39 -19.86 35.37
CA SER A 32 2.47 -20.52 34.65
C SER A 32 3.13 -19.57 33.67
N CYS A 33 4.45 -19.63 33.66
CA CYS A 33 5.44 -18.80 33.00
C CYS A 33 5.47 -18.86 31.48
N CYS A 34 5.94 -17.74 30.91
CA CYS A 34 6.75 -17.58 29.70
C CYS A 34 6.22 -18.15 28.37
N GLY A 35 5.66 -17.27 27.58
CA GLY A 35 5.44 -17.45 26.16
C GLY A 35 4.98 -16.16 25.55
N SER A 36 5.92 -15.30 25.11
CA SER A 36 5.62 -14.08 24.38
C SER A 36 4.99 -14.43 23.03
N LYS A 37 3.67 -14.55 22.99
CA LYS A 37 2.91 -14.46 21.77
C LYS A 37 2.92 -12.98 21.35
N ALA A 38 3.67 -12.65 20.31
CA ALA A 38 3.45 -11.43 19.56
C ALA A 38 1.99 -11.49 19.07
N ALA A 39 1.14 -10.69 19.69
CA ALA A 39 -0.21 -10.47 19.19
C ALA A 39 -0.08 -9.89 17.79
N ALA A 40 -0.67 -10.56 16.81
CA ALA A 40 -0.93 -9.98 15.51
C ALA A 40 -1.62 -8.63 15.73
N PRO A 41 -1.28 -7.57 14.97
CA PRO A 41 -1.97 -6.29 15.11
C PRO A 41 -3.44 -6.54 14.83
N ALA A 42 -4.29 -6.24 15.81
CA ALA A 42 -5.72 -6.22 15.62
C ALA A 42 -5.98 -5.29 14.43
N LEU A 43 -6.47 -5.87 13.34
CA LEU A 43 -7.09 -5.13 12.25
C LEU A 43 -8.19 -4.29 12.92
N VAL A 44 -8.03 -2.99 12.91
CA VAL A 44 -9.11 -2.07 13.23
C VAL A 44 -10.12 -2.27 12.10
N GLN A 45 -11.14 -3.05 12.40
CA GLN A 45 -12.34 -3.12 11.56
C GLN A 45 -12.87 -1.70 11.45
N LEU A 46 -12.81 -1.15 10.25
CA LEU A 46 -13.28 0.19 9.89
C LEU A 46 -14.80 0.27 9.75
N SER A 47 -15.53 -0.76 10.16
CA SER A 47 -16.98 -0.77 10.19
C SER A 47 -17.44 -1.37 11.52
N GLU A 48 -17.99 -0.56 12.39
CA GLU A 48 -18.94 -0.92 13.47
C GLU A 48 -18.69 -0.30 14.85
N MET A 49 -17.92 0.81 14.99
CA MET A 49 -18.02 1.60 16.21
C MET A 49 -17.85 3.11 15.94
N THR A 50 -18.49 3.65 14.95
CA THR A 50 -18.83 5.07 14.96
C THR A 50 -20.14 5.21 15.72
N SER A 51 -20.07 5.78 16.92
CA SER A 51 -21.30 6.33 17.54
C SER A 51 -21.94 7.28 16.53
N ALA A 52 -23.25 7.29 16.42
CA ALA A 52 -24.02 8.06 15.42
C ALA A 52 -23.72 9.58 15.42
N ASP A 53 -22.85 10.07 16.29
CA ASP A 53 -22.46 11.48 16.46
C ASP A 53 -20.96 11.76 16.14
N ALA A 54 -20.20 10.82 15.59
CA ALA A 54 -18.79 11.06 15.29
C ALA A 54 -18.63 11.92 14.03
N ARG A 55 -17.91 13.04 14.15
CA ARG A 55 -17.59 13.96 13.05
C ARG A 55 -16.13 13.83 12.67
N LEU A 56 -15.83 13.81 11.37
CA LEU A 56 -14.47 13.91 10.84
C LEU A 56 -14.17 15.37 10.52
N SER A 57 -13.16 15.95 11.16
CA SER A 57 -12.66 17.29 10.85
C SER A 57 -11.21 17.20 10.39
N SER A 58 -10.90 17.89 9.30
CA SER A 58 -9.55 17.94 8.72
C SER A 58 -8.89 19.28 9.01
N PHE A 59 -7.59 19.25 9.33
CA PHE A 59 -6.80 20.43 9.66
C PHE A 59 -5.50 20.45 8.88
N ARG A 60 -5.14 21.58 8.30
CA ARG A 60 -3.81 21.81 7.76
C ARG A 60 -2.90 22.34 8.86
N ILE A 61 -1.73 21.73 9.04
CA ILE A 61 -0.73 22.11 10.05
C ILE A 61 0.62 22.22 9.34
N GLU A 62 1.00 23.44 8.95
CA GLU A 62 2.23 23.67 8.20
C GLU A 62 3.50 23.22 8.91
N ALA A 63 3.51 23.30 10.23
CA ALA A 63 4.63 22.89 11.06
C ALA A 63 4.73 21.36 11.26
N MET A 64 3.79 20.56 10.72
CA MET A 64 3.81 19.11 10.81
C MET A 64 4.62 18.53 9.64
N ASP A 65 5.95 18.66 9.71
CA ASP A 65 6.86 18.24 8.64
C ASP A 65 7.68 16.99 9.00
N CYS A 66 7.64 16.53 10.25
CA CYS A 66 8.40 15.37 10.70
C CYS A 66 7.63 14.45 11.67
N PRO A 67 8.05 13.18 11.85
CA PRO A 67 7.42 12.23 12.77
C PRO A 67 7.44 12.70 14.25
N THR A 68 8.37 13.56 14.63
CA THR A 68 8.47 14.10 16.00
C THR A 68 7.26 14.99 16.32
N GLU A 69 6.88 15.84 15.39
CA GLU A 69 5.72 16.74 15.53
C GLU A 69 4.41 15.95 15.49
N GLN A 70 4.30 14.95 14.61
CA GLN A 70 3.20 13.99 14.64
C GLN A 70 3.03 13.37 16.04
N THR A 71 4.12 12.92 16.64
CA THR A 71 4.08 12.28 17.97
C THR A 71 3.65 13.29 19.06
N LEU A 72 4.09 14.54 18.99
CA LEU A 72 3.65 15.61 19.91
C LEU A 72 2.14 15.85 19.79
N ILE A 73 1.62 16.00 18.58
CA ILE A 73 0.19 16.18 18.30
C ILE A 73 -0.60 14.97 18.79
N GLN A 74 -0.15 13.76 18.46
CA GLN A 74 -0.80 12.51 18.87
C GLN A 74 -0.88 12.37 20.39
N ASN A 75 0.20 12.68 21.11
CA ASN A 75 0.23 12.63 22.58
C ASN A 75 -0.66 13.69 23.24
N LYS A 76 -0.84 14.84 22.59
CA LYS A 76 -1.68 15.93 23.11
C LYS A 76 -3.16 15.67 22.84
N LEU A 77 -3.52 15.39 21.60
CA LEU A 77 -4.90 15.16 21.18
C LEU A 77 -5.45 13.82 21.67
N GLY A 78 -4.62 12.79 21.80
CA GLY A 78 -5.03 11.50 22.35
C GLY A 78 -5.43 11.54 23.82
N LYS A 79 -5.10 12.63 24.54
CA LYS A 79 -5.55 12.89 25.92
C LYS A 79 -6.82 13.73 25.98
N LEU A 80 -7.28 14.25 24.86
CA LEU A 80 -8.46 15.10 24.80
C LEU A 80 -9.72 14.22 24.81
N ALA A 81 -10.56 14.36 25.84
CA ALA A 81 -11.81 13.63 25.91
C ALA A 81 -12.70 14.01 24.71
N GLY A 82 -13.17 13.01 23.97
CA GLY A 82 -13.99 13.21 22.77
C GLY A 82 -13.25 13.03 21.44
N VAL A 83 -11.93 12.88 21.42
CA VAL A 83 -11.17 12.46 20.23
C VAL A 83 -11.12 10.94 20.21
N GLN A 84 -11.57 10.36 19.10
CA GLN A 84 -11.66 8.91 18.90
C GLN A 84 -10.51 8.38 18.06
N GLN A 85 -10.23 9.05 16.93
CA GLN A 85 -9.19 8.62 15.99
C GLN A 85 -8.44 9.81 15.41
N LEU A 86 -7.14 9.61 15.16
CA LEU A 86 -6.26 10.57 14.52
C LEU A 86 -5.64 9.94 13.27
N GLN A 87 -5.79 10.62 12.15
CA GLN A 87 -5.20 10.24 10.87
C GLN A 87 -4.21 11.31 10.43
N PHE A 88 -2.96 10.93 10.19
CA PHE A 88 -1.90 11.86 9.83
C PHE A 88 -1.48 11.67 8.38
N ASN A 89 -1.61 12.72 7.58
CA ASN A 89 -1.00 12.83 6.26
C ASN A 89 0.16 13.82 6.31
N LEU A 90 1.37 13.31 6.50
CA LEU A 90 2.57 14.14 6.61
C LEU A 90 3.00 14.77 5.27
N ILE A 91 2.59 14.20 4.13
CA ILE A 91 2.90 14.74 2.79
C ILE A 91 2.16 16.06 2.61
N ASN A 92 0.85 16.03 2.80
CA ASN A 92 -0.03 17.18 2.62
C ASN A 92 -0.11 18.04 3.88
N ARG A 93 0.58 17.64 4.98
CA ARG A 93 0.53 18.29 6.29
C ARG A 93 -0.90 18.42 6.82
N VAL A 94 -1.71 17.38 6.59
CA VAL A 94 -3.12 17.31 6.98
C VAL A 94 -3.29 16.34 8.13
N LEU A 95 -4.06 16.76 9.13
CA LEU A 95 -4.50 15.97 10.26
C LEU A 95 -6.01 15.75 10.16
N GLY A 96 -6.46 14.51 10.01
CA GLY A 96 -7.85 14.11 10.20
C GLY A 96 -8.11 13.74 11.66
N VAL A 97 -9.16 14.29 12.25
CA VAL A 97 -9.57 14.01 13.63
C VAL A 97 -11.02 13.55 13.61
N THR A 98 -11.24 12.30 14.03
CA THR A 98 -12.59 11.78 14.29
C THR A 98 -12.94 12.07 15.74
N HIS A 99 -13.98 12.86 15.98
CA HIS A 99 -14.35 13.33 17.33
C HIS A 99 -15.86 13.49 17.50
N ASN A 100 -16.31 13.50 18.74
CA ASN A 100 -17.68 13.83 19.15
C ASN A 100 -17.77 15.17 19.89
N LEU A 101 -16.79 16.05 19.72
CA LEU A 101 -16.76 17.38 20.29
C LEU A 101 -17.80 18.30 19.61
N PRO A 102 -18.37 19.30 20.33
CA PRO A 102 -19.36 20.21 19.76
C PRO A 102 -18.80 21.15 18.68
N GLY A 103 -17.45 21.34 18.64
CA GLY A 103 -16.76 22.19 17.67
C GLY A 103 -15.30 21.81 17.51
N THR A 104 -14.61 22.51 16.61
CA THR A 104 -13.19 22.29 16.30
C THR A 104 -12.22 23.11 17.18
N GLU A 105 -12.74 24.08 17.97
CA GLU A 105 -11.95 24.97 18.79
C GLU A 105 -11.06 24.25 19.81
N PRO A 106 -11.52 23.22 20.55
CA PRO A 106 -10.66 22.50 21.51
C PRO A 106 -9.46 21.82 20.82
N ILE A 107 -9.63 21.36 19.57
CA ILE A 107 -8.58 20.72 18.78
C ILE A 107 -7.55 21.78 18.36
N THR A 108 -8.02 22.90 17.81
CA THR A 108 -7.13 23.99 17.35
C THR A 108 -6.38 24.63 18.53
N GLU A 109 -7.00 24.80 19.70
CA GLU A 109 -6.35 25.28 20.92
C GLU A 109 -5.29 24.29 21.44
N ALA A 110 -5.61 22.99 21.44
CA ALA A 110 -4.65 21.97 21.83
C ALA A 110 -3.40 22.00 20.93
N ILE A 111 -3.58 22.14 19.60
CA ILE A 111 -2.47 22.25 18.62
C ILE A 111 -1.73 23.58 18.81
N LYS A 112 -2.43 24.69 19.05
CA LYS A 112 -1.83 25.99 19.32
C LYS A 112 -0.98 25.98 20.60
N SER A 113 -1.38 25.21 21.62
CA SER A 113 -0.59 25.03 22.85
C SER A 113 0.77 24.35 22.62
N LEU A 114 0.91 23.62 21.50
CA LEU A 114 2.17 23.04 21.02
C LEU A 114 3.01 24.04 20.17
N GLY A 115 2.53 25.28 20.02
CA GLY A 115 3.19 26.29 19.21
C GLY A 115 3.00 26.12 17.70
N MET A 116 2.03 25.30 17.28
CA MET A 116 1.68 25.04 15.89
C MET A 116 0.35 25.72 15.55
N HIS A 117 0.17 26.07 14.26
CA HIS A 117 -1.08 26.62 13.76
C HIS A 117 -1.82 25.54 12.99
N ALA A 118 -3.10 25.34 13.31
CA ALA A 118 -3.99 24.43 12.61
C ALA A 118 -5.10 25.23 11.92
N GLU A 119 -5.18 25.10 10.59
CA GLU A 119 -6.24 25.71 9.78
C GLU A 119 -7.28 24.61 9.47
N PRO A 120 -8.57 24.83 9.84
CA PRO A 120 -9.62 23.90 9.44
C PRO A 120 -9.71 23.87 7.90
N LEU A 121 -9.86 22.67 7.34
CA LEU A 121 -10.15 22.45 5.93
C LEU A 121 -11.63 22.11 5.79
N ASP A 122 -12.34 22.84 4.94
CA ASP A 122 -13.73 22.52 4.64
C ASP A 122 -13.83 21.17 3.91
N ALA A 123 -14.85 20.41 4.24
CA ALA A 123 -15.12 19.11 3.62
C ALA A 123 -15.37 19.30 2.11
N GLY A 124 -14.40 18.91 1.29
CA GLY A 124 -14.48 19.00 -0.18
C GLY A 124 -13.45 19.91 -0.84
N VAL A 125 -12.67 20.66 -0.07
CA VAL A 125 -11.52 21.39 -0.62
C VAL A 125 -10.30 20.48 -0.64
N ASP A 126 -9.89 20.05 -1.83
CA ASP A 126 -8.61 19.37 -2.02
C ASP A 126 -7.50 20.21 -1.40
N ALA A 127 -6.75 19.62 -0.49
CA ALA A 127 -5.57 20.24 0.07
C ALA A 127 -4.51 20.38 -1.03
N GLN A 128 -4.60 21.48 -1.82
CA GLN A 128 -3.51 21.83 -2.73
C GLN A 128 -2.19 21.81 -1.96
N ALA A 129 -1.19 21.12 -2.53
CA ALA A 129 0.14 21.09 -1.94
C ALA A 129 0.59 22.53 -1.62
N PRO A 130 1.00 22.84 -0.40
CA PRO A 130 1.39 24.18 -0.03
C PRO A 130 2.52 24.65 -0.94
N ALA A 131 2.40 25.86 -1.44
CA ALA A 131 3.50 26.49 -2.17
C ALA A 131 4.78 26.41 -1.33
N PRO A 132 5.93 26.03 -1.91
CA PRO A 132 7.15 25.85 -1.16
C PRO A 132 7.50 27.16 -0.44
N VAL A 133 7.42 27.15 0.90
CA VAL A 133 7.85 28.29 1.71
C VAL A 133 9.34 28.48 1.44
N LYS A 134 9.70 29.56 0.77
CA LYS A 134 11.09 29.93 0.52
C LYS A 134 11.75 30.24 1.86
N LYS A 135 12.33 29.22 2.52
CA LYS A 135 13.17 29.44 3.71
C LYS A 135 14.38 30.28 3.27
N HIS A 136 14.51 31.47 3.81
CA HIS A 136 15.66 32.32 3.56
C HIS A 136 16.93 31.63 4.08
N TRP A 137 17.92 31.47 3.22
CA TRP A 137 19.20 30.80 3.55
C TRP A 137 20.20 31.72 4.28
N TRP A 138 19.99 33.03 4.23
CA TRP A 138 20.92 34.02 4.79
C TRP A 138 21.13 33.93 6.32
N PRO A 139 20.12 33.58 7.17
CA PRO A 139 20.37 33.43 8.60
C PRO A 139 21.30 32.27 8.90
N LEU A 140 21.19 31.17 8.13
CA LEU A 140 22.08 30.03 8.24
C LEU A 140 23.50 30.36 7.77
N ALA A 141 23.65 31.14 6.68
CA ALA A 141 24.95 31.60 6.22
C ALA A 141 25.62 32.53 7.24
N LEU A 142 24.85 33.44 7.85
CA LEU A 142 25.33 34.30 8.92
C LEU A 142 25.78 33.49 10.15
N SER A 143 24.96 32.51 10.56
CA SER A 143 25.29 31.60 11.66
C SER A 143 26.61 30.85 11.40
N GLY A 144 26.80 30.31 10.18
CA GLY A 144 28.02 29.64 9.82
C GLY A 144 29.27 30.52 9.79
N LEU A 145 29.15 31.71 9.19
CA LEU A 145 30.27 32.66 9.17
C LEU A 145 30.67 33.16 10.55
N THR A 146 29.69 33.41 11.43
CA THR A 146 29.95 33.84 12.80
C THR A 146 30.44 32.71 13.69
N ALA A 147 29.96 31.45 13.50
CA ALA A 147 30.50 30.27 14.20
C ALA A 147 31.98 30.04 13.86
N LEU A 148 32.30 30.02 12.55
CA LEU A 148 33.70 29.93 12.10
C LEU A 148 34.55 31.10 12.58
N GLY A 149 33.99 32.32 12.54
CA GLY A 149 34.68 33.52 13.05
C GLY A 149 35.01 33.40 14.54
N ALA A 150 34.08 32.94 15.36
CA ALA A 150 34.29 32.73 16.80
C ALA A 150 35.42 31.71 17.04
N GLU A 151 35.45 30.60 16.28
CA GLU A 151 36.47 29.56 16.40
C GLU A 151 37.87 30.10 15.98
N VAL A 152 37.96 30.81 14.84
CA VAL A 152 39.23 31.42 14.37
C VAL A 152 39.74 32.45 15.36
N ILE A 153 38.90 33.32 15.91
CA ILE A 153 39.26 34.33 16.87
C ILE A 153 39.78 33.68 18.15
N HIS A 154 39.13 32.62 18.63
CA HIS A 154 39.54 31.85 19.77
C HIS A 154 40.91 31.20 19.60
N PHE A 155 41.14 30.52 18.45
CA PHE A 155 42.41 29.85 18.13
C PHE A 155 43.57 30.83 17.93
N THR A 156 43.31 31.98 17.35
CA THR A 156 44.38 32.98 17.12
C THR A 156 44.63 33.88 18.31
N SER A 157 43.83 33.76 19.40
CA SER A 157 43.83 34.68 20.56
C SER A 157 43.83 36.17 20.18
N ALA A 158 43.19 36.47 19.02
CA ALA A 158 43.25 37.79 18.39
C ALA A 158 42.35 38.84 19.11
N ALA A 159 41.46 38.41 20.00
CA ALA A 159 40.54 39.30 20.69
C ALA A 159 40.20 38.80 22.11
N PRO A 160 39.70 39.72 23.00
CA PRO A 160 39.23 39.31 24.33
C PRO A 160 38.05 38.32 24.27
N ASP A 161 37.91 37.49 25.32
CA ASP A 161 36.87 36.44 25.40
C ASP A 161 35.43 36.95 25.23
N TRP A 162 35.15 38.18 25.65
CA TRP A 162 33.81 38.78 25.47
C TRP A 162 33.45 39.02 23.98
N VAL A 163 34.46 39.29 23.10
CA VAL A 163 34.25 39.42 21.65
C VAL A 163 33.86 38.06 21.07
N VAL A 164 34.57 36.99 21.44
CA VAL A 164 34.27 35.61 21.05
C VAL A 164 32.85 35.26 21.50
N ALA A 165 32.48 35.59 22.72
CA ALA A 165 31.14 35.34 23.26
C ALA A 165 30.04 36.06 22.47
N ILE A 166 30.22 37.35 22.08
CA ILE A 166 29.27 38.10 21.27
C ILE A 166 29.13 37.45 19.87
N VAL A 167 30.22 37.11 19.20
CA VAL A 167 30.21 36.50 17.85
C VAL A 167 29.53 35.15 17.90
N ALA A 168 29.82 34.35 18.92
CA ALA A 168 29.16 33.05 19.14
C ALA A 168 27.64 33.21 19.41
N LEU A 169 27.26 34.22 20.23
CA LEU A 169 25.85 34.51 20.49
C LEU A 169 25.10 34.93 19.23
N VAL A 170 25.69 35.72 18.37
CA VAL A 170 25.11 36.07 17.05
C VAL A 170 24.88 34.82 16.22
N SER A 171 25.82 33.88 16.19
CA SER A 171 25.68 32.60 15.50
C SER A 171 24.49 31.80 16.04
N ILE A 172 24.43 31.63 17.36
CA ILE A 172 23.37 30.85 18.03
C ILE A 172 21.99 31.49 17.81
N LEU A 173 21.88 32.80 17.89
CA LEU A 173 20.60 33.50 17.70
C LEU A 173 20.15 33.49 16.23
N SER A 174 21.08 33.63 15.28
CA SER A 174 20.72 33.67 13.85
C SER A 174 20.30 32.30 13.30
N GLY A 175 20.93 31.20 13.75
CA GLY A 175 20.63 29.85 13.28
C GLY A 175 19.74 29.02 14.22
N GLY A 176 19.90 29.18 15.55
CA GLY A 176 19.39 28.26 16.53
C GLY A 176 18.03 28.60 17.19
N LEU A 177 17.45 29.77 16.92
CA LEU A 177 16.17 30.17 17.53
C LEU A 177 15.05 29.16 17.32
N GLY A 178 14.98 28.54 16.13
CA GLY A 178 14.01 27.48 15.81
C GLY A 178 14.18 26.26 16.72
N THR A 179 15.41 25.78 16.84
CA THR A 179 15.79 24.63 17.67
C THR A 179 15.51 24.91 19.17
N TYR A 180 15.85 26.10 19.66
CA TYR A 180 15.54 26.49 21.03
C TYR A 180 14.03 26.55 21.30
N LYS A 181 13.24 27.11 20.36
CA LYS A 181 11.77 27.15 20.50
C LYS A 181 11.19 25.75 20.55
N LYS A 182 11.61 24.86 19.67
CA LYS A 182 11.19 23.44 19.66
C LYS A 182 11.65 22.71 20.93
N GLY A 183 12.89 22.93 21.38
CA GLY A 183 13.44 22.37 22.60
C GLY A 183 12.70 22.82 23.86
N TRP A 184 12.36 24.11 23.95
CA TRP A 184 11.58 24.64 25.07
C TRP A 184 10.16 24.06 25.15
N ILE A 185 9.49 23.94 23.99
CA ILE A 185 8.17 23.32 23.89
C ILE A 185 8.24 21.86 24.34
N ALA A 186 9.27 21.12 23.92
CA ALA A 186 9.48 19.73 24.30
C ALA A 186 9.71 19.59 25.81
N LEU A 187 10.56 20.45 26.38
CA LEU A 187 10.87 20.45 27.81
C LEU A 187 9.63 20.79 28.68
N LYS A 188 8.83 21.78 28.24
CA LYS A 188 7.57 22.13 28.89
C LYS A 188 6.55 20.97 28.91
N ASN A 189 6.57 20.12 27.90
CA ASN A 189 5.71 18.93 27.81
C ASN A 189 6.39 17.66 28.37
N LEU A 190 7.50 17.78 29.12
CA LEU A 190 8.28 16.66 29.71
C LEU A 190 8.68 15.60 28.61
N ASN A 191 8.92 16.05 27.42
CA ASN A 191 9.35 15.21 26.30
C ASN A 191 10.81 15.53 25.95
N LEU A 192 11.74 14.71 26.44
CA LEU A 192 13.16 14.84 26.14
C LEU A 192 13.43 14.35 24.72
N ASN A 193 13.19 15.22 23.75
CA ASN A 193 13.50 14.96 22.34
C ASN A 193 14.89 15.53 21.97
N ILE A 194 15.29 15.30 20.72
CA ILE A 194 16.58 15.77 20.17
C ILE A 194 16.79 17.27 20.38
N ASN A 195 15.78 18.10 20.10
CA ASN A 195 15.84 19.55 20.23
C ASN A 195 16.01 19.99 21.71
N ALA A 196 15.38 19.27 22.66
CA ALA A 196 15.56 19.51 24.09
C ALA A 196 16.99 19.18 24.54
N LEU A 197 17.54 18.02 24.16
CA LEU A 197 18.91 17.63 24.49
C LEU A 197 19.94 18.60 23.90
N MET A 198 19.79 19.01 22.65
CA MET A 198 20.67 19.99 22.00
C MET A 198 20.59 21.36 22.68
N SER A 199 19.38 21.82 23.02
CA SER A 199 19.22 23.08 23.73
C SER A 199 19.91 23.05 25.12
N ILE A 200 19.80 21.93 25.84
CA ILE A 200 20.47 21.73 27.14
C ILE A 200 22.00 21.70 26.93
N ALA A 201 22.50 20.95 25.94
CA ALA A 201 23.94 20.82 25.69
C ALA A 201 24.56 22.17 25.31
N VAL A 202 23.95 22.92 24.40
CA VAL A 202 24.43 24.25 23.98
C VAL A 202 24.36 25.24 25.11
N THR A 203 23.27 25.28 25.91
CA THR A 203 23.16 26.15 27.06
C THR A 203 24.21 25.79 28.11
N GLY A 204 24.44 24.51 28.37
CA GLY A 204 25.50 24.06 29.30
C GLY A 204 26.89 24.48 28.81
N ALA A 205 27.19 24.37 27.52
CA ALA A 205 28.45 24.80 26.92
C ALA A 205 28.67 26.32 27.10
N ILE A 206 27.64 27.12 26.89
CA ILE A 206 27.66 28.57 27.14
C ILE A 206 28.00 28.87 28.60
N LEU A 207 27.35 28.18 29.56
CA LEU A 207 27.53 28.38 30.98
C LEU A 207 28.95 28.04 31.51
N ILE A 208 29.60 27.03 30.87
CA ILE A 208 30.99 26.67 31.19
C ILE A 208 32.03 27.46 30.36
N GLY A 209 31.62 28.47 29.57
CA GLY A 209 32.53 29.33 28.83
C GLY A 209 32.99 28.77 27.45
N GLN A 210 32.44 27.65 26.98
CA GLN A 210 32.77 27.05 25.68
C GLN A 210 31.92 27.64 24.53
N TRP A 211 32.02 28.97 24.38
CA TRP A 211 31.21 29.75 23.42
C TRP A 211 31.40 29.38 21.97
N PRO A 212 32.67 29.19 21.46
CA PRO A 212 32.88 28.82 20.04
C PRO A 212 32.27 27.45 19.71
N GLU A 213 32.50 26.45 20.60
CA GLU A 213 31.94 25.12 20.44
C GLU A 213 30.42 25.12 20.46
N ALA A 214 29.79 25.89 21.38
CA ALA A 214 28.34 26.04 21.42
C ALA A 214 27.77 26.60 20.14
N ALA A 215 28.43 27.60 19.54
CA ALA A 215 28.04 28.19 18.26
C ALA A 215 28.17 27.18 17.10
N MET A 216 29.30 26.48 17.05
CA MET A 216 29.57 25.46 16.01
C MET A 216 28.59 24.30 16.08
N VAL A 217 28.28 23.82 17.28
CA VAL A 217 27.30 22.75 17.53
C VAL A 217 25.92 23.18 17.03
N MET A 218 25.47 24.41 17.37
CA MET A 218 24.17 24.92 16.96
C MET A 218 24.09 25.09 15.45
N PHE A 219 25.13 25.64 14.83
CA PHE A 219 25.20 25.80 13.36
C PHE A 219 25.13 24.43 12.65
N LEU A 220 26.01 23.49 13.04
CA LEU A 220 26.03 22.15 12.44
C LEU A 220 24.70 21.41 12.62
N PHE A 221 24.08 21.52 13.79
CA PHE A 221 22.78 20.93 14.04
C PHE A 221 21.69 21.52 13.13
N THR A 222 21.66 22.83 12.93
CA THR A 222 20.71 23.49 12.04
C THR A 222 20.93 23.08 10.57
N VAL A 223 22.19 22.89 10.15
CA VAL A 223 22.51 22.34 8.84
C VAL A 223 22.00 20.92 8.72
N ALA A 224 22.15 20.08 9.75
CA ALA A 224 21.62 18.72 9.77
C ALA A 224 20.10 18.69 9.60
N GLU A 225 19.36 19.49 10.40
CA GLU A 225 17.91 19.60 10.27
C GLU A 225 17.48 20.01 8.84
N LEU A 226 18.22 20.94 8.21
CA LEU A 226 17.92 21.38 6.86
C LEU A 226 18.14 20.26 5.80
N ILE A 227 19.24 19.52 5.93
CA ILE A 227 19.54 18.39 5.02
C ILE A 227 18.54 17.27 5.21
N GLU A 228 18.16 16.99 6.44
CA GLU A 228 17.13 16.02 6.80
C GLU A 228 15.79 16.37 6.14
N ALA A 229 15.30 17.58 6.33
CA ALA A 229 14.07 18.09 5.74
C ALA A 229 14.09 17.96 4.21
N ARG A 230 15.19 18.38 3.55
CA ARG A 230 15.34 18.25 2.09
C ARG A 230 15.39 16.80 1.61
N SER A 231 15.92 15.90 2.40
CA SER A 231 16.00 14.49 2.05
C SER A 231 14.64 13.80 2.14
N LEU A 232 13.85 14.15 3.16
CA LEU A 232 12.45 13.74 3.27
C LEU A 232 11.61 14.33 2.13
N ASP A 233 11.81 15.61 1.80
CA ASP A 233 11.13 16.25 0.67
C ASP A 233 11.48 15.56 -0.67
N ARG A 234 12.71 15.10 -0.87
CA ARG A 234 13.08 14.33 -2.06
C ARG A 234 12.34 13.00 -2.17
N ALA A 235 12.22 12.28 -1.07
CA ALA A 235 11.47 11.03 -1.04
C ALA A 235 9.97 11.30 -1.27
N ARG A 236 9.42 12.37 -0.70
CA ARG A 236 8.03 12.81 -0.90
C ARG A 236 7.78 13.27 -2.34
N ASN A 237 8.67 14.09 -2.91
CA ASN A 237 8.53 14.60 -4.28
C ASN A 237 8.54 13.47 -5.33
N ALA A 238 9.17 12.34 -5.04
CA ALA A 238 9.08 11.16 -5.89
C ALA A 238 7.64 10.60 -5.98
N ILE A 239 6.84 10.78 -4.93
CA ILE A 239 5.42 10.41 -4.90
C ILE A 239 4.55 11.54 -5.47
N SER A 240 4.81 12.79 -5.06
CA SER A 240 4.08 13.96 -5.57
C SER A 240 4.22 14.14 -7.09
N GLY A 241 5.32 13.64 -7.69
CA GLY A 241 5.47 13.59 -9.13
C GLY A 241 4.40 12.77 -9.85
N LEU A 242 3.80 11.78 -9.16
CA LEU A 242 2.65 11.04 -9.68
C LEU A 242 1.39 11.92 -9.72
N MET A 243 1.21 12.81 -8.73
CA MET A 243 0.06 13.72 -8.67
C MET A 243 0.05 14.75 -9.80
N GLN A 244 1.22 15.15 -10.32
CA GLN A 244 1.36 16.10 -11.41
C GLN A 244 1.19 15.47 -12.81
N MET A 245 0.86 14.18 -12.88
CA MET A 245 0.68 13.48 -14.15
C MET A 245 -0.70 13.71 -14.78
N THR A 246 -1.70 14.12 -14.02
CA THR A 246 -3.04 14.44 -14.56
C THR A 246 -3.05 15.89 -15.07
N PRO A 247 -3.49 16.14 -16.32
CA PRO A 247 -3.69 17.50 -16.81
C PRO A 247 -4.83 18.19 -16.03
N GLU A 248 -4.77 19.51 -15.93
CA GLU A 248 -5.81 20.31 -15.25
C GLU A 248 -7.07 20.45 -16.10
N GLN A 249 -6.94 20.33 -17.43
CA GLN A 249 -8.02 20.50 -18.40
C GLN A 249 -8.19 19.28 -19.31
N ALA A 250 -9.40 19.06 -19.78
CA ALA A 250 -9.78 18.02 -20.74
C ALA A 250 -10.63 18.60 -21.86
N THR A 251 -10.45 18.12 -23.10
CA THR A 251 -11.27 18.53 -24.25
C THR A 251 -12.52 17.66 -24.30
N VAL A 252 -13.68 18.21 -23.91
CA VAL A 252 -14.95 17.53 -23.73
C VAL A 252 -15.95 17.91 -24.84
N LEU A 253 -16.68 16.91 -25.35
CA LEU A 253 -17.77 17.12 -26.32
C LEU A 253 -19.00 17.70 -25.61
N GLN A 254 -19.44 18.86 -26.05
CA GLN A 254 -20.62 19.52 -25.51
C GLN A 254 -21.91 19.05 -26.20
N ALA A 255 -23.05 19.33 -25.62
CA ALA A 255 -24.37 18.98 -26.17
C ALA A 255 -24.65 19.65 -27.53
N ASP A 256 -23.98 20.76 -27.85
CA ASP A 256 -24.07 21.47 -29.13
C ASP A 256 -23.18 20.87 -30.22
N GLY A 257 -22.42 19.79 -29.92
CA GLY A 257 -21.50 19.14 -30.84
C GLY A 257 -20.11 19.76 -30.91
N ASN A 258 -19.84 20.82 -30.15
CA ASN A 258 -18.54 21.49 -30.08
C ASN A 258 -17.61 20.87 -29.05
N TRP A 259 -16.30 20.93 -29.30
CA TRP A 259 -15.28 20.48 -28.35
C TRP A 259 -14.78 21.67 -27.53
N LEU A 260 -14.93 21.61 -26.20
CA LEU A 260 -14.53 22.69 -25.27
C LEU A 260 -13.55 22.14 -24.23
N GLU A 261 -12.53 22.93 -23.90
CA GLU A 261 -11.67 22.66 -22.77
C GLU A 261 -12.43 22.95 -21.46
N GLN A 262 -12.48 21.98 -20.57
CA GLN A 262 -13.08 22.06 -19.26
C GLN A 262 -12.10 21.61 -18.19
N GLU A 263 -12.25 22.14 -16.97
CA GLU A 263 -11.51 21.65 -15.81
C GLU A 263 -11.87 20.17 -15.54
N VAL A 264 -10.86 19.32 -15.39
CA VAL A 264 -11.01 17.86 -15.23
C VAL A 264 -11.94 17.50 -14.07
N LYS A 265 -11.91 18.28 -13.00
CA LYS A 265 -12.78 18.08 -11.82
C LYS A 265 -14.27 18.32 -12.10
N SER A 266 -14.62 19.07 -13.11
CA SER A 266 -16.00 19.38 -13.50
C SER A 266 -16.56 18.43 -14.55
N VAL A 267 -15.77 17.50 -15.09
CA VAL A 267 -16.20 16.55 -16.13
C VAL A 267 -17.06 15.45 -15.50
N GLU A 268 -18.26 15.27 -16.02
CA GLU A 268 -19.22 14.29 -15.52
C GLU A 268 -18.94 12.88 -16.07
N LEU A 269 -19.43 11.86 -15.36
CA LEU A 269 -19.42 10.46 -15.82
C LEU A 269 -20.21 10.33 -17.12
N GLY A 270 -19.69 9.55 -18.07
CA GLY A 270 -20.31 9.38 -19.38
C GLY A 270 -19.98 10.48 -20.40
N ALA A 271 -19.30 11.55 -19.99
CA ALA A 271 -18.83 12.58 -20.91
C ALA A 271 -17.84 12.00 -21.95
N ARG A 272 -17.89 12.50 -23.18
CA ARG A 272 -16.97 12.10 -24.25
C ARG A 272 -15.79 13.06 -24.30
N VAL A 273 -14.58 12.53 -24.17
CA VAL A 273 -13.32 13.28 -24.10
C VAL A 273 -12.44 12.91 -25.28
N ARG A 274 -11.78 13.89 -25.89
CA ARG A 274 -10.81 13.70 -26.98
C ARG A 274 -9.39 13.96 -26.47
N VAL A 275 -8.46 13.11 -26.87
CA VAL A 275 -7.02 13.24 -26.59
C VAL A 275 -6.24 13.14 -27.88
N LYS A 276 -5.38 14.14 -28.13
CA LYS A 276 -4.50 14.19 -29.30
C LYS A 276 -3.16 13.47 -29.02
N PRO A 277 -2.40 13.14 -30.06
CA PRO A 277 -1.03 12.63 -29.91
C PRO A 277 -0.17 13.58 -29.05
N GLY A 278 0.57 13.01 -28.10
CA GLY A 278 1.43 13.74 -27.14
C GLY A 278 0.70 14.27 -25.92
N GLU A 279 -0.63 14.26 -25.88
CA GLU A 279 -1.40 14.69 -24.72
C GLU A 279 -1.54 13.58 -23.69
N ARG A 280 -1.74 13.97 -22.42
CA ARG A 280 -2.05 13.05 -21.34
C ARG A 280 -3.54 12.80 -21.26
N ILE A 281 -3.92 11.57 -20.95
CA ILE A 281 -5.31 11.18 -20.66
C ILE A 281 -5.70 11.80 -19.31
N ALA A 282 -6.80 12.55 -19.30
CA ALA A 282 -7.22 13.33 -18.15
C ALA A 282 -8.00 12.51 -17.10
N LEU A 283 -8.81 11.56 -17.56
CA LEU A 283 -9.73 10.76 -16.75
C LEU A 283 -9.73 9.30 -17.23
N ASP A 284 -10.08 8.39 -16.34
CA ASP A 284 -10.28 6.98 -16.71
C ASP A 284 -11.51 6.84 -17.61
N GLY A 285 -11.40 6.00 -18.63
CA GLY A 285 -12.50 5.80 -19.58
C GLY A 285 -12.35 4.57 -20.46
N ALA A 286 -13.31 4.41 -21.37
CA ALA A 286 -13.31 3.40 -22.41
C ALA A 286 -13.28 4.06 -23.79
N VAL A 287 -12.42 3.60 -24.69
CA VAL A 287 -12.27 4.13 -26.06
C VAL A 287 -13.56 3.89 -26.84
N VAL A 288 -14.10 4.92 -27.46
CA VAL A 288 -15.29 4.85 -28.31
C VAL A 288 -14.99 5.13 -29.78
N SER A 289 -13.85 5.80 -30.08
CA SER A 289 -13.45 6.10 -31.45
C SER A 289 -11.94 6.29 -31.54
N GLY A 290 -11.35 5.82 -32.65
CA GLY A 290 -9.93 5.91 -32.90
C GLY A 290 -9.15 4.67 -32.43
N SER A 291 -7.86 4.66 -32.76
CA SER A 291 -6.86 3.70 -32.27
C SER A 291 -5.53 4.42 -32.04
N SER A 292 -4.80 4.03 -31.02
CA SER A 292 -3.49 4.62 -30.70
C SER A 292 -2.65 3.71 -29.81
N THR A 293 -1.35 4.00 -29.75
CA THR A 293 -0.47 3.45 -28.72
C THR A 293 -0.41 4.40 -27.54
N ILE A 294 -0.57 3.84 -26.32
CA ILE A 294 -0.57 4.60 -25.07
C ILE A 294 0.61 4.17 -24.20
N ASP A 295 1.41 5.12 -23.77
CA ASP A 295 2.43 4.90 -22.76
C ASP A 295 1.75 4.86 -21.37
N GLN A 296 1.66 3.66 -20.82
CA GLN A 296 1.07 3.39 -19.50
C GLN A 296 2.11 3.29 -18.38
N ALA A 297 3.40 3.49 -18.68
CA ALA A 297 4.48 3.42 -17.70
C ALA A 297 4.24 4.23 -16.42
N PRO A 298 3.59 5.41 -16.45
CA PRO A 298 3.28 6.17 -15.24
C PRO A 298 2.41 5.42 -14.22
N ILE A 299 1.59 4.46 -14.68
CA ILE A 299 0.65 3.70 -13.83
C ILE A 299 1.11 2.27 -13.65
N THR A 300 1.44 1.59 -14.75
CA THR A 300 1.81 0.17 -14.73
C THR A 300 3.29 -0.07 -14.46
N GLY A 301 4.13 0.91 -14.73
CA GLY A 301 5.59 0.78 -14.67
C GLY A 301 6.20 0.05 -15.88
N GLU A 302 5.40 -0.38 -16.86
CA GLU A 302 5.86 -1.02 -18.08
C GLU A 302 6.29 0.00 -19.12
N SER A 303 7.50 -0.15 -19.68
CA SER A 303 8.09 0.81 -20.60
C SER A 303 7.59 0.68 -22.05
N LEU A 304 6.92 -0.43 -22.37
CA LEU A 304 6.40 -0.66 -23.72
C LEU A 304 5.01 -0.03 -23.87
N PRO A 305 4.79 0.83 -24.88
CA PRO A 305 3.46 1.36 -25.15
C PRO A 305 2.49 0.26 -25.54
N VAL A 306 1.24 0.38 -25.10
CA VAL A 306 0.16 -0.58 -25.34
C VAL A 306 -0.77 -0.04 -26.42
N GLU A 307 -1.07 -0.86 -27.44
CA GLU A 307 -2.07 -0.52 -28.44
C GLU A 307 -3.47 -0.54 -27.83
N LYS A 308 -4.27 0.51 -28.13
CA LYS A 308 -5.65 0.68 -27.65
C LYS A 308 -6.58 0.94 -28.83
N THR A 309 -7.67 0.20 -28.82
CA THR A 309 -8.74 0.22 -29.84
C THR A 309 -10.09 0.44 -29.17
N VAL A 310 -11.15 0.56 -29.97
CA VAL A 310 -12.52 0.76 -29.45
C VAL A 310 -12.90 -0.37 -28.47
N GLY A 311 -13.39 0.02 -27.29
CA GLY A 311 -13.77 -0.86 -26.19
C GLY A 311 -12.67 -1.01 -25.12
N ASP A 312 -11.42 -0.65 -25.41
CA ASP A 312 -10.32 -0.76 -24.45
C ASP A 312 -10.37 0.32 -23.37
N LYS A 313 -9.95 -0.04 -22.15
CA LYS A 313 -9.81 0.89 -21.04
C LYS A 313 -8.58 1.77 -21.20
N VAL A 314 -8.71 3.05 -20.86
CA VAL A 314 -7.63 4.04 -20.76
C VAL A 314 -7.62 4.67 -19.36
N PHE A 315 -6.44 5.07 -18.89
CA PHE A 315 -6.24 5.52 -17.51
C PHE A 315 -5.70 6.94 -17.43
N ALA A 316 -6.20 7.72 -16.48
CA ALA A 316 -5.73 9.07 -16.21
C ALA A 316 -4.22 9.12 -15.95
N GLY A 317 -3.53 10.13 -16.51
CA GLY A 317 -2.08 10.32 -16.34
C GLY A 317 -1.20 9.58 -17.36
N THR A 318 -1.75 8.63 -18.14
CA THR A 318 -1.06 7.96 -19.25
C THR A 318 -0.91 8.89 -20.47
N ILE A 319 0.02 8.60 -21.37
CA ILE A 319 0.35 9.49 -22.48
C ILE A 319 -0.09 8.84 -23.81
N ASN A 320 -0.93 9.54 -24.56
CA ASN A 320 -1.32 9.15 -25.91
C ASN A 320 -0.18 9.46 -26.89
N GLN A 321 0.28 8.48 -27.70
CA GLN A 321 1.46 8.64 -28.54
C GLN A 321 1.16 8.90 -30.01
N ALA A 322 0.31 8.07 -30.64
CA ALA A 322 0.24 8.02 -32.11
C ALA A 322 -1.03 8.62 -32.69
N GLY A 323 -2.20 8.07 -32.39
CA GLY A 323 -3.49 8.46 -32.96
C GLY A 323 -4.30 9.40 -32.08
N SER A 324 -5.31 10.09 -32.62
CA SER A 324 -6.31 10.76 -31.81
C SER A 324 -7.32 9.75 -31.30
N LEU A 325 -7.60 9.78 -29.99
CA LEU A 325 -8.57 8.92 -29.33
C LEU A 325 -9.73 9.74 -28.80
N GLU A 326 -10.93 9.16 -28.86
CA GLU A 326 -12.08 9.64 -28.11
C GLU A 326 -12.54 8.52 -27.18
N TYR A 327 -12.76 8.87 -25.92
CA TYR A 327 -13.19 7.91 -24.91
C TYR A 327 -14.32 8.48 -24.06
N THR A 328 -15.13 7.59 -23.50
CA THR A 328 -16.20 7.93 -22.54
C THR A 328 -15.66 7.78 -21.13
N VAL A 329 -15.88 8.80 -20.30
CA VAL A 329 -15.43 8.83 -18.90
C VAL A 329 -16.16 7.78 -18.08
N THR A 330 -15.41 6.92 -17.39
CA THR A 330 -15.94 5.85 -16.53
C THR A 330 -15.71 6.08 -15.04
N ALA A 331 -14.81 6.99 -14.66
CA ALA A 331 -14.55 7.35 -13.28
C ALA A 331 -14.37 8.87 -13.11
N ALA A 332 -14.92 9.43 -12.03
CA ALA A 332 -14.71 10.83 -11.68
C ALA A 332 -13.24 11.12 -11.34
N ALA A 333 -12.81 12.38 -11.44
CA ALA A 333 -11.42 12.79 -11.22
C ALA A 333 -10.83 12.32 -9.88
N ASN A 334 -11.59 12.43 -8.80
CA ASN A 334 -11.18 12.01 -7.45
C ASN A 334 -11.24 10.49 -7.22
N ASN A 335 -11.84 9.73 -8.13
CA ASN A 335 -11.96 8.28 -8.09
C ASN A 335 -11.25 7.58 -9.26
N SER A 336 -10.42 8.30 -10.02
CA SER A 336 -9.59 7.73 -11.08
C SER A 336 -8.56 6.75 -10.50
N THR A 337 -8.09 5.83 -11.34
CA THR A 337 -7.04 4.87 -10.96
C THR A 337 -5.81 5.58 -10.37
N LEU A 338 -5.39 6.69 -10.97
CA LEU A 338 -4.27 7.49 -10.45
C LEU A 338 -4.60 8.12 -9.09
N ALA A 339 -5.81 8.66 -8.88
CA ALA A 339 -6.24 9.20 -7.59
C ALA A 339 -6.25 8.12 -6.50
N ARG A 340 -6.70 6.91 -6.80
CA ARG A 340 -6.66 5.76 -5.88
C ARG A 340 -5.23 5.34 -5.53
N ILE A 341 -4.31 5.35 -6.49
CA ILE A 341 -2.88 5.10 -6.25
C ILE A 341 -2.33 6.12 -5.25
N ILE A 342 -2.57 7.40 -5.49
CA ILE A 342 -2.11 8.49 -4.63
C ILE A 342 -2.66 8.32 -3.22
N HIS A 343 -3.96 8.11 -3.09
CA HIS A 343 -4.62 7.94 -1.79
C HIS A 343 -4.09 6.74 -1.00
N ALA A 344 -3.86 5.61 -1.67
CA ALA A 344 -3.29 4.43 -1.02
C ALA A 344 -1.83 4.63 -0.58
N VAL A 345 -1.01 5.35 -1.37
CA VAL A 345 0.36 5.71 -0.96
C VAL A 345 0.35 6.69 0.22
N GLU A 346 -0.60 7.62 0.27
CA GLU A 346 -0.80 8.53 1.41
C GLU A 346 -1.22 7.78 2.67
N GLN A 347 -2.18 6.87 2.57
CA GLN A 347 -2.59 6.01 3.69
C GLN A 347 -1.45 5.11 4.17
N ALA A 348 -0.64 4.57 3.25
CA ALA A 348 0.50 3.73 3.56
C ALA A 348 1.52 4.42 4.48
N GLN A 349 1.67 5.74 4.36
CA GLN A 349 2.57 6.52 5.21
C GLN A 349 2.04 6.72 6.63
N GLY A 350 0.72 6.67 6.82
CA GLY A 350 0.09 6.72 8.15
C GLY A 350 0.33 5.45 8.96
N ALA A 351 0.53 4.29 8.32
CA ALA A 351 0.77 3.02 8.97
C ALA A 351 2.27 2.82 9.29
N ARG A 352 2.63 3.02 10.57
CA ARG A 352 4.04 2.89 11.04
C ARG A 352 4.55 1.46 10.90
N ALA A 353 5.68 1.30 10.23
CA ALA A 353 6.40 0.04 10.10
C ALA A 353 6.87 -0.51 11.48
N PRO A 354 7.03 -1.85 11.65
CA PRO A 354 7.51 -2.45 12.89
C PRO A 354 8.83 -1.87 13.38
N THR A 355 9.81 -1.70 12.49
CA THR A 355 11.09 -1.09 12.83
C THR A 355 10.93 0.36 13.29
N GLN A 356 10.02 1.14 12.71
CA GLN A 356 9.74 2.50 13.13
C GLN A 356 9.13 2.53 14.53
N ARG A 357 8.16 1.65 14.81
CA ARG A 357 7.58 1.51 16.16
C ARG A 357 8.62 1.12 17.21
N PHE A 358 9.52 0.20 16.85
CA PHE A 358 10.64 -0.20 17.71
C PHE A 358 11.58 0.98 18.02
N VAL A 359 11.97 1.76 17.00
CA VAL A 359 12.85 2.93 17.16
C VAL A 359 12.18 4.01 18.02
N ASP A 360 10.88 4.26 17.82
CA ASP A 360 10.12 5.21 18.63
C ASP A 360 10.05 4.78 20.10
N GLN A 361 9.78 3.50 20.36
CA GLN A 361 9.73 2.96 21.72
C GLN A 361 11.12 2.96 22.39
N PHE A 362 12.15 2.55 21.64
CA PHE A 362 13.54 2.62 22.09
C PHE A 362 13.91 4.04 22.48
N SER A 363 13.63 5.03 21.64
CA SER A 363 13.97 6.43 21.89
C SER A 363 13.27 6.99 23.13
N LYS A 364 12.04 6.57 23.43
CA LYS A 364 11.30 6.99 24.64
C LYS A 364 11.99 6.55 25.94
N ILE A 365 12.68 5.42 25.93
CA ILE A 365 13.38 4.88 27.12
C ILE A 365 14.84 5.34 27.11
N TYR A 366 15.49 5.23 25.97
CA TYR A 366 16.91 5.53 25.79
C TYR A 366 17.25 6.98 26.10
N THR A 367 16.48 7.95 25.60
CA THR A 367 16.80 9.39 25.76
C THR A 367 16.78 9.85 27.22
N PRO A 368 15.75 9.54 28.04
CA PRO A 368 15.79 9.84 29.47
C PRO A 368 16.92 9.11 30.23
N ALA A 369 17.19 7.83 29.87
CA ALA A 369 18.26 7.07 30.50
C ALA A 369 19.64 7.69 30.24
N VAL A 370 19.90 8.13 28.99
CA VAL A 370 21.13 8.87 28.65
C VAL A 370 21.24 10.19 29.41
N PHE A 371 20.15 10.92 29.55
CA PHE A 371 20.14 12.17 30.32
C PHE A 371 20.51 11.94 31.76
N VAL A 372 19.92 10.95 32.43
CA VAL A 372 20.25 10.59 33.80
C VAL A 372 21.72 10.11 33.91
N PHE A 373 22.17 9.32 32.95
CA PHE A 373 23.57 8.86 32.90
C PHE A 373 24.55 10.02 32.71
N ALA A 374 24.26 10.99 31.84
CA ALA A 374 25.09 12.16 31.64
C ALA A 374 25.14 13.03 32.91
N LEU A 375 24.01 13.17 33.63
CA LEU A 375 23.98 13.84 34.90
C LEU A 375 24.86 13.13 35.95
N ALA A 376 24.80 11.80 36.00
CA ALA A 376 25.65 10.99 36.85
C ALA A 376 27.15 11.18 36.52
N VAL A 377 27.51 11.21 35.23
CA VAL A 377 28.87 11.48 34.74
C VAL A 377 29.35 12.90 35.14
N ALA A 378 28.44 13.89 35.11
CA ALA A 378 28.80 15.27 35.54
C ALA A 378 29.04 15.41 37.05
N VAL A 379 28.33 14.63 37.88
CA VAL A 379 28.27 14.86 39.34
C VAL A 379 29.11 13.86 40.14
N ILE A 380 29.08 12.57 39.80
CA ILE A 380 29.71 11.51 40.62
C ILE A 380 31.23 11.67 40.71
N PRO A 381 31.99 11.83 39.60
CA PRO A 381 33.45 11.92 39.73
C PRO A 381 33.96 13.17 40.47
N PRO A 382 33.38 14.38 40.24
CA PRO A 382 33.79 15.53 41.07
C PRO A 382 33.49 15.37 42.55
N LEU A 383 32.33 14.76 42.91
CA LEU A 383 31.94 14.62 44.33
C LEU A 383 32.72 13.50 45.05
N PHE A 384 32.96 12.36 44.39
CA PHE A 384 33.50 11.18 45.05
C PHE A 384 34.98 10.93 44.75
N MET A 385 35.51 11.47 43.63
CA MET A 385 36.89 11.25 43.18
C MET A 385 37.72 12.54 43.21
N GLY A 386 37.14 13.68 43.64
CA GLY A 386 37.85 14.98 43.67
C GLY A 386 38.23 15.51 42.30
N ALA A 387 37.60 15.05 41.22
CA ALA A 387 37.89 15.47 39.88
C ALA A 387 37.41 16.90 39.59
N ALA A 388 38.01 17.58 38.61
CA ALA A 388 37.61 18.92 38.21
C ALA A 388 36.19 18.95 37.65
N TRP A 389 35.32 19.81 38.21
CA TRP A 389 33.92 19.98 37.80
C TRP A 389 33.80 20.31 36.32
N PHE A 390 34.66 21.22 35.84
CA PHE A 390 34.65 21.67 34.47
C PHE A 390 34.80 20.52 33.46
N ASP A 391 35.81 19.65 33.67
CA ASP A 391 36.11 18.54 32.75
C ASP A 391 34.97 17.53 32.69
N TRP A 392 34.35 17.22 33.80
CA TRP A 392 33.29 16.22 33.86
C TRP A 392 31.94 16.75 33.40
N ILE A 393 31.63 18.02 33.64
CA ILE A 393 30.48 18.67 33.05
C ILE A 393 30.64 18.73 31.54
N TYR A 394 31.82 19.13 31.03
CA TYR A 394 32.09 19.14 29.58
C TYR A 394 31.92 17.75 28.95
N ARG A 395 32.50 16.69 29.55
CA ARG A 395 32.31 15.30 29.09
C ARG A 395 30.84 14.88 29.11
N ALA A 396 30.10 15.28 30.12
CA ALA A 396 28.66 14.99 30.18
C ALA A 396 27.87 15.69 29.04
N LEU A 397 28.21 16.93 28.71
CA LEU A 397 27.62 17.64 27.59
C LEU A 397 27.96 17.00 26.23
N VAL A 398 29.22 16.61 26.03
CA VAL A 398 29.65 15.83 24.83
C VAL A 398 28.89 14.51 24.75
N LEU A 399 28.72 13.81 25.90
CA LEU A 399 27.95 12.58 25.97
C LEU A 399 26.50 12.76 25.54
N LEU A 400 25.84 13.84 25.98
CA LEU A 400 24.46 14.14 25.57
C LEU A 400 24.34 14.30 24.06
N VAL A 401 25.31 14.96 23.44
CA VAL A 401 25.37 15.16 21.98
C VAL A 401 25.60 13.85 21.25
N VAL A 402 26.63 13.06 21.63
CA VAL A 402 27.00 11.77 20.98
C VAL A 402 25.87 10.76 21.11
N ALA A 403 25.19 10.73 22.24
CA ALA A 403 24.16 9.73 22.54
C ALA A 403 22.81 10.01 21.85
N CYS A 404 22.64 11.14 21.17
CA CYS A 404 21.40 11.43 20.44
C CYS A 404 21.13 10.35 19.37
N PRO A 405 19.96 9.68 19.32
CA PRO A 405 19.67 8.64 18.33
C PRO A 405 19.23 9.18 16.96
N CYS A 406 19.75 10.34 16.52
CA CYS A 406 19.28 11.10 15.37
C CYS A 406 19.26 10.26 14.08
N ALA A 407 20.40 9.68 13.73
CA ALA A 407 20.56 8.87 12.52
C ALA A 407 19.60 7.65 12.48
N LEU A 408 19.32 7.06 13.66
CA LEU A 408 18.43 5.90 13.76
C LEU A 408 16.96 6.30 13.52
N VAL A 409 16.54 7.42 14.11
CA VAL A 409 15.16 7.93 13.99
C VAL A 409 14.84 8.37 12.56
N ILE A 410 15.80 8.98 11.85
CA ILE A 410 15.63 9.49 10.49
C ILE A 410 15.70 8.38 9.44
N SER A 411 16.59 7.41 9.64
CA SER A 411 16.87 6.35 8.67
C SER A 411 15.64 5.54 8.28
N THR A 412 14.79 5.20 9.28
CA THR A 412 13.64 4.32 9.07
C THR A 412 12.58 4.94 8.17
N PRO A 413 12.02 6.15 8.46
CA PRO A 413 11.01 6.73 7.58
C PRO A 413 11.54 7.03 6.18
N VAL A 414 12.78 7.52 6.04
CA VAL A 414 13.37 7.78 4.70
C VAL A 414 13.47 6.50 3.88
N THR A 415 13.93 5.41 4.48
CA THR A 415 14.06 4.12 3.80
C THR A 415 12.70 3.55 3.38
N ILE A 416 11.71 3.57 4.28
CA ILE A 416 10.36 3.08 4.00
C ILE A 416 9.67 3.91 2.90
N VAL A 417 9.70 5.25 3.00
CA VAL A 417 9.09 6.12 1.98
C VAL A 417 9.77 5.94 0.62
N SER A 418 11.09 5.79 0.60
CA SER A 418 11.82 5.50 -0.64
C SER A 418 11.43 4.15 -1.25
N GLY A 419 11.23 3.13 -0.41
CA GLY A 419 10.79 1.81 -0.86
C GLY A 419 9.34 1.83 -1.38
N LEU A 420 8.42 2.53 -0.70
CA LEU A 420 7.03 2.70 -1.16
C LEU A 420 6.99 3.45 -2.51
N ALA A 421 7.80 4.51 -2.66
CA ALA A 421 7.91 5.23 -3.92
C ALA A 421 8.48 4.37 -5.06
N ALA A 422 9.46 3.50 -4.76
CA ALA A 422 10.00 2.55 -5.74
C ALA A 422 8.98 1.48 -6.14
N ALA A 423 8.17 0.97 -5.19
CA ALA A 423 7.07 0.05 -5.46
C ALA A 423 6.02 0.68 -6.38
N ALA A 424 5.56 1.89 -6.03
CA ALA A 424 4.55 2.63 -6.81
C ALA A 424 4.99 2.88 -8.26
N ARG A 425 6.27 3.22 -8.49
CA ARG A 425 6.83 3.38 -9.85
C ARG A 425 6.83 2.10 -10.69
N LYS A 426 6.78 0.94 -10.04
CA LYS A 426 6.67 -0.38 -10.68
C LYS A 426 5.21 -0.84 -10.79
N GLY A 427 4.24 0.03 -10.53
CA GLY A 427 2.83 -0.33 -10.53
C GLY A 427 2.45 -1.28 -9.38
N ILE A 428 3.20 -1.28 -8.28
CA ILE A 428 2.93 -2.07 -7.07
C ILE A 428 2.49 -1.10 -5.97
N LEU A 429 1.21 -1.12 -5.66
CA LEU A 429 0.62 -0.26 -4.66
C LEU A 429 0.62 -0.96 -3.29
N VAL A 430 1.42 -0.48 -2.36
CA VAL A 430 1.57 -1.05 -1.01
C VAL A 430 0.87 -0.17 0.00
N LYS A 431 -0.11 -0.68 0.76
CA LYS A 431 -0.92 0.07 1.72
C LYS A 431 -0.23 0.34 3.07
N GLY A 432 1.02 -0.04 3.24
CA GLY A 432 1.73 0.27 4.49
C GLY A 432 3.18 -0.16 4.51
N GLY A 433 4.01 0.59 5.24
CA GLY A 433 5.40 0.22 5.48
C GLY A 433 5.55 -1.13 6.18
N VAL A 434 4.52 -1.58 6.89
CA VAL A 434 4.45 -2.91 7.54
C VAL A 434 4.60 -4.03 6.52
N TYR A 435 3.86 -3.95 5.42
CA TYR A 435 3.86 -4.95 4.36
C TYR A 435 5.15 -4.93 3.55
N LEU A 436 5.68 -3.72 3.28
CA LEU A 436 6.98 -3.57 2.62
C LEU A 436 8.12 -4.12 3.48
N GLU A 437 8.08 -3.96 4.80
CA GLU A 437 9.08 -4.51 5.71
C GLU A 437 8.89 -6.02 5.94
N GLY A 438 7.64 -6.53 5.85
CA GLY A 438 7.28 -7.92 6.10
C GLY A 438 7.42 -8.85 4.89
N GLY A 439 7.29 -8.33 3.68
CA GLY A 439 7.12 -9.10 2.45
C GLY A 439 8.23 -10.11 2.15
N PHE A 440 9.48 -9.81 2.53
CA PHE A 440 10.60 -10.75 2.33
C PHE A 440 10.53 -12.00 3.22
N LYS A 441 9.63 -12.02 4.20
CA LYS A 441 9.45 -13.14 5.14
C LYS A 441 8.45 -14.17 4.64
N LEU A 442 7.73 -13.87 3.55
CA LEU A 442 6.81 -14.82 2.94
C LEU A 442 7.58 -16.05 2.48
N ASP A 443 7.11 -17.23 2.88
CA ASP A 443 7.65 -18.53 2.50
C ASP A 443 6.61 -19.39 1.73
N TYR A 444 5.34 -18.95 1.75
CA TYR A 444 4.26 -19.52 0.94
C TYR A 444 3.47 -18.43 0.23
N LEU A 445 3.07 -18.71 -1.01
CA LEU A 445 2.14 -17.87 -1.76
C LEU A 445 0.97 -18.73 -2.26
N ALA A 446 -0.21 -18.46 -1.74
CA ALA A 446 -1.45 -19.01 -2.24
C ALA A 446 -1.97 -18.13 -3.39
N LEU A 447 -2.40 -18.76 -4.47
CA LEU A 447 -2.81 -18.11 -5.73
C LEU A 447 -4.21 -18.58 -6.09
N ASP A 448 -5.12 -17.65 -6.34
CA ASP A 448 -6.35 -18.01 -7.05
C ASP A 448 -6.03 -18.35 -8.51
N LYS A 449 -6.90 -19.13 -9.15
CA LYS A 449 -6.74 -19.51 -10.58
C LYS A 449 -7.19 -18.39 -11.50
N THR A 450 -8.48 -18.06 -11.42
CA THR A 450 -9.21 -17.25 -12.40
C THR A 450 -8.81 -15.78 -12.29
N GLY A 451 -8.46 -15.13 -13.43
CA GLY A 451 -8.02 -13.73 -13.42
C GLY A 451 -6.63 -13.50 -12.82
N THR A 452 -6.11 -14.46 -12.05
CA THR A 452 -4.79 -14.41 -11.41
C THR A 452 -3.74 -15.16 -12.24
N ILE A 453 -3.78 -16.49 -12.27
CA ILE A 453 -2.88 -17.35 -13.07
C ILE A 453 -3.30 -17.34 -14.53
N THR A 454 -4.61 -17.29 -14.78
CA THR A 454 -5.25 -17.31 -16.09
C THR A 454 -5.78 -15.92 -16.46
N HIS A 455 -6.18 -15.72 -17.71
CA HIS A 455 -6.72 -14.45 -18.19
C HIS A 455 -8.10 -14.10 -17.62
N GLY A 456 -8.82 -15.07 -17.01
CA GLY A 456 -10.21 -14.89 -16.54
C GLY A 456 -11.21 -14.70 -17.66
N LYS A 457 -10.80 -14.95 -18.90
CA LYS A 457 -11.61 -14.86 -20.12
C LYS A 457 -11.52 -16.17 -20.87
N PRO A 458 -12.52 -17.07 -20.73
CA PRO A 458 -12.55 -18.30 -21.47
C PRO A 458 -12.51 -18.04 -22.98
N VAL A 459 -11.74 -18.84 -23.69
CA VAL A 459 -11.66 -18.82 -25.14
C VAL A 459 -11.90 -20.22 -25.68
N GLN A 460 -12.49 -20.35 -26.88
CA GLN A 460 -12.61 -21.64 -27.56
C GLN A 460 -11.21 -22.08 -27.99
N THR A 461 -10.77 -23.24 -27.47
CA THR A 461 -9.44 -23.80 -27.74
C THR A 461 -9.47 -24.90 -28.78
N ASP A 462 -10.59 -25.67 -28.88
CA ASP A 462 -10.73 -26.77 -29.80
C ASP A 462 -12.13 -26.79 -30.41
N TYR A 463 -12.19 -27.24 -31.64
CA TYR A 463 -13.39 -27.56 -32.39
C TYR A 463 -13.23 -28.93 -33.04
N LEU A 464 -14.19 -29.82 -32.83
CA LEU A 464 -14.21 -31.12 -33.44
C LEU A 464 -15.60 -31.38 -34.06
N CYS A 465 -15.63 -31.47 -35.38
CA CYS A 465 -16.83 -31.91 -36.09
C CYS A 465 -17.03 -33.42 -35.90
N LEU A 466 -18.22 -33.81 -35.49
CA LEU A 466 -18.58 -35.21 -35.24
C LEU A 466 -19.34 -35.80 -36.41
N GLU A 467 -20.06 -34.97 -37.20
CA GLU A 467 -20.80 -35.35 -38.36
C GLU A 467 -20.36 -34.53 -39.60
N ALA A 468 -19.80 -35.18 -40.60
CA ALA A 468 -19.18 -34.52 -41.75
C ALA A 468 -20.12 -33.58 -42.52
N THR A 469 -21.42 -33.81 -42.51
CA THR A 469 -22.45 -32.95 -43.12
C THR A 469 -22.62 -31.61 -42.38
N ALA A 470 -22.24 -31.52 -41.12
CA ALA A 470 -22.39 -30.34 -40.28
C ALA A 470 -21.13 -29.48 -40.21
N GLU A 471 -20.01 -29.87 -40.83
CA GLU A 471 -18.69 -29.24 -40.67
C GLU A 471 -18.71 -27.72 -40.96
N GLN A 472 -19.42 -27.30 -41.99
CA GLN A 472 -19.50 -25.90 -42.39
C GLN A 472 -20.59 -25.10 -41.64
N THR A 473 -21.62 -25.77 -41.13
CA THR A 473 -22.79 -25.12 -40.52
C THR A 473 -22.76 -25.10 -38.99
N ALA A 474 -22.15 -26.10 -38.36
CA ALA A 474 -22.12 -26.25 -36.90
C ALA A 474 -21.52 -25.04 -36.16
N PRO A 475 -20.41 -24.43 -36.61
CA PRO A 475 -19.87 -23.25 -35.92
C PRO A 475 -20.84 -22.05 -35.93
N ALA A 476 -21.50 -21.81 -37.07
CA ALA A 476 -22.46 -20.70 -37.21
C ALA A 476 -23.73 -20.93 -36.38
N ILE A 477 -24.24 -22.18 -36.33
CA ILE A 477 -25.40 -22.55 -35.49
C ILE A 477 -25.05 -22.43 -34.02
N ALA A 478 -23.88 -22.97 -33.60
CA ALA A 478 -23.42 -22.87 -32.20
C ALA A 478 -23.23 -21.41 -31.77
N ALA A 479 -22.64 -20.58 -32.62
CA ALA A 479 -22.45 -19.16 -32.35
C ALA A 479 -23.79 -18.40 -32.23
N ALA A 480 -24.76 -18.71 -33.09
CA ALA A 480 -26.08 -18.07 -33.02
C ALA A 480 -26.84 -18.40 -31.71
N LEU A 481 -26.78 -19.66 -31.27
CA LEU A 481 -27.33 -20.08 -29.98
C LEU A 481 -26.54 -19.46 -28.78
N ALA A 482 -25.24 -19.56 -28.83
CA ALA A 482 -24.33 -19.09 -27.80
C ALA A 482 -24.40 -17.56 -27.60
N GLY A 483 -24.55 -16.80 -28.69
CA GLY A 483 -24.68 -15.34 -28.66
C GLY A 483 -25.95 -14.79 -27.98
N ARG A 484 -26.92 -15.67 -27.68
CA ARG A 484 -28.13 -15.36 -26.91
C ARG A 484 -27.96 -15.58 -25.37
N SER A 485 -26.82 -16.09 -24.95
CA SER A 485 -26.51 -16.38 -23.54
C SER A 485 -25.39 -15.46 -23.05
N ASP A 486 -25.50 -14.99 -21.82
CA ASP A 486 -24.47 -14.21 -21.09
C ASP A 486 -23.44 -15.11 -20.38
N HIS A 487 -23.61 -16.43 -20.47
CA HIS A 487 -22.68 -17.37 -19.84
C HIS A 487 -21.28 -17.30 -20.49
N PRO A 488 -20.17 -17.19 -19.71
CA PRO A 488 -18.82 -17.01 -20.24
C PRO A 488 -18.38 -18.05 -21.29
N VAL A 489 -18.76 -19.31 -21.12
CA VAL A 489 -18.46 -20.39 -22.08
C VAL A 489 -19.22 -20.19 -23.39
N SER A 490 -20.49 -19.75 -23.32
CA SER A 490 -21.28 -19.44 -24.52
C SER A 490 -20.68 -18.26 -25.27
N LEU A 491 -20.32 -17.17 -24.54
CA LEU A 491 -19.66 -16.01 -25.16
C LEU A 491 -18.34 -16.37 -25.85
N ALA A 492 -17.57 -17.30 -25.31
CA ALA A 492 -16.32 -17.79 -25.91
C ALA A 492 -16.58 -18.48 -27.26
N ILE A 493 -17.62 -19.30 -27.34
CA ILE A 493 -18.02 -19.99 -28.57
C ILE A 493 -18.55 -18.98 -29.59
N ALA A 494 -19.42 -18.05 -29.17
CA ALA A 494 -19.95 -17.01 -30.04
C ALA A 494 -18.84 -16.15 -30.66
N ASN A 495 -17.86 -15.73 -29.85
CA ASN A 495 -16.76 -14.89 -30.30
C ASN A 495 -15.78 -15.61 -31.24
N ALA A 496 -15.61 -16.92 -31.09
CA ALA A 496 -14.70 -17.71 -31.92
C ALA A 496 -15.21 -17.92 -33.32
N ALA A 497 -16.53 -17.92 -33.54
CA ALA A 497 -17.15 -18.19 -34.84
C ALA A 497 -17.40 -16.92 -35.68
N VAL A 498 -17.06 -15.72 -35.17
CA VAL A 498 -17.29 -14.44 -35.87
C VAL A 498 -16.28 -14.25 -36.99
N ASP A 499 -16.55 -14.86 -38.16
CA ASP A 499 -16.17 -14.25 -39.43
C ASP A 499 -17.08 -13.03 -39.62
N LYS A 500 -16.50 -11.83 -39.60
CA LYS A 500 -17.20 -10.54 -39.48
C LYS A 500 -18.17 -10.21 -40.64
N ASP A 501 -18.25 -11.06 -41.67
CA ASP A 501 -19.00 -10.82 -42.89
C ASP A 501 -20.20 -11.75 -43.11
N SER A 502 -20.44 -12.77 -42.28
CA SER A 502 -21.61 -13.65 -42.42
C SER A 502 -22.67 -13.33 -41.37
N ALA A 503 -23.89 -13.03 -41.80
CA ALA A 503 -25.04 -12.81 -40.93
C ALA A 503 -25.33 -14.10 -40.11
N ALA A 504 -25.29 -14.02 -38.78
CA ALA A 504 -25.67 -15.14 -37.92
C ALA A 504 -27.12 -15.57 -38.20
N PRO A 505 -27.42 -16.89 -38.30
CA PRO A 505 -28.77 -17.37 -38.51
C PRO A 505 -29.71 -16.92 -37.37
N ALA A 506 -30.97 -16.62 -37.74
CA ALA A 506 -31.98 -16.25 -36.76
C ALA A 506 -32.32 -17.45 -35.87
N VAL A 507 -32.42 -17.20 -34.56
CA VAL A 507 -32.80 -18.20 -33.57
C VAL A 507 -34.19 -17.89 -33.06
N ASP A 508 -35.11 -18.82 -33.21
CA ASP A 508 -36.48 -18.78 -32.68
C ASP A 508 -36.60 -19.70 -31.46
N ASN A 509 -37.63 -19.50 -30.64
CA ASN A 509 -37.93 -20.30 -29.44
C ASN A 509 -36.74 -20.59 -28.55
N PHE A 510 -35.88 -19.58 -28.34
CA PHE A 510 -34.70 -19.70 -27.47
C PHE A 510 -35.07 -19.97 -26.01
N GLU A 511 -34.47 -20.97 -25.41
CA GLU A 511 -34.63 -21.32 -23.98
C GLU A 511 -33.28 -21.66 -23.36
N ALA A 512 -33.00 -21.04 -22.18
CA ALA A 512 -31.87 -21.39 -21.35
C ALA A 512 -32.22 -22.57 -20.44
N LEU A 513 -31.45 -23.64 -20.51
CA LEU A 513 -31.60 -24.85 -19.71
C LEU A 513 -30.66 -24.75 -18.49
N GLY A 514 -31.19 -24.39 -17.33
CA GLY A 514 -30.40 -24.12 -16.12
C GLY A 514 -29.38 -25.22 -15.79
N GLY A 515 -28.08 -24.89 -15.78
CA GLY A 515 -26.97 -25.80 -15.50
C GLY A 515 -26.70 -26.89 -16.57
N ARG A 516 -27.34 -26.80 -17.74
CA ARG A 516 -27.22 -27.77 -18.84
C ARG A 516 -26.76 -27.15 -20.16
N GLY A 517 -27.23 -25.95 -20.48
CA GLY A 517 -26.93 -25.29 -21.76
C GLY A 517 -28.10 -24.44 -22.25
N VAL A 518 -28.24 -24.36 -23.59
CA VAL A 518 -29.29 -23.61 -24.26
C VAL A 518 -29.89 -24.44 -25.40
N LYS A 519 -31.16 -24.16 -25.77
CA LYS A 519 -31.80 -24.69 -26.95
C LYS A 519 -32.47 -23.57 -27.77
N GLY A 520 -32.70 -23.83 -29.06
CA GLY A 520 -33.44 -22.92 -29.95
C GLY A 520 -33.65 -23.53 -31.30
N ASP A 521 -34.58 -22.95 -32.05
CA ASP A 521 -34.92 -23.38 -33.40
C ASP A 521 -34.21 -22.50 -34.42
N ILE A 522 -33.55 -23.14 -35.41
CA ILE A 522 -32.91 -22.46 -36.54
C ILE A 522 -33.40 -23.13 -37.82
N ASN A 523 -34.01 -22.35 -38.70
CA ASN A 523 -34.61 -22.82 -39.96
C ASN A 523 -35.61 -23.95 -39.75
N GLY A 524 -36.38 -23.94 -38.65
CA GLY A 524 -37.40 -24.94 -38.33
C GLY A 524 -36.87 -26.25 -37.72
N GLN A 525 -35.57 -26.31 -37.40
CA GLN A 525 -34.93 -27.46 -36.75
C GLN A 525 -34.46 -27.05 -35.35
N THR A 526 -34.76 -27.87 -34.35
CA THR A 526 -34.35 -27.62 -32.94
C THR A 526 -32.92 -28.09 -32.72
N TYR A 527 -32.10 -27.19 -32.16
CA TYR A 527 -30.73 -27.48 -31.77
C TYR A 527 -30.55 -27.25 -30.28
N HIS A 528 -29.67 -28.03 -29.67
CA HIS A 528 -29.22 -27.89 -28.30
C HIS A 528 -27.73 -27.61 -28.30
N LEU A 529 -27.31 -26.65 -27.49
CA LEU A 529 -25.90 -26.38 -27.20
C LEU A 529 -25.69 -26.52 -25.70
N GLY A 530 -25.08 -27.65 -25.25
CA GLY A 530 -25.03 -27.97 -23.83
C GLY A 530 -23.84 -28.83 -23.42
N ASN A 531 -23.72 -29.03 -22.12
CA ASN A 531 -22.64 -29.77 -21.49
C ASN A 531 -22.90 -31.30 -21.56
N HIS A 532 -21.92 -32.10 -21.08
CA HIS A 532 -21.97 -33.55 -21.04
C HIS A 532 -23.26 -34.08 -20.39
N ARG A 533 -23.69 -33.47 -19.28
CA ARG A 533 -24.93 -33.87 -18.59
C ARG A 533 -26.19 -33.76 -19.44
N LEU A 534 -26.28 -32.73 -20.29
CA LEU A 534 -27.41 -32.63 -21.23
C LEU A 534 -27.42 -33.77 -22.23
N VAL A 535 -26.24 -34.18 -22.74
CA VAL A 535 -26.10 -35.28 -23.71
C VAL A 535 -26.50 -36.60 -23.07
N GLU A 536 -26.14 -36.84 -21.79
CA GLU A 536 -26.56 -38.01 -21.03
C GLU A 536 -28.08 -38.04 -20.83
N GLU A 537 -28.69 -36.92 -20.38
CA GLU A 537 -30.14 -36.81 -20.18
C GLU A 537 -30.95 -37.05 -21.47
N LEU A 538 -30.40 -36.67 -22.63
CA LEU A 538 -31.02 -36.93 -23.94
C LEU A 538 -30.74 -38.36 -24.44
N GLY A 539 -29.91 -39.16 -23.75
CA GLY A 539 -29.58 -40.50 -24.13
C GLY A 539 -28.68 -40.59 -25.38
N LEU A 540 -27.97 -39.53 -25.72
CA LEU A 540 -27.16 -39.42 -26.95
C LEU A 540 -25.66 -39.63 -26.71
N CYS A 541 -25.25 -40.01 -25.49
CA CYS A 541 -23.85 -40.26 -25.15
C CYS A 541 -23.43 -41.68 -25.58
N SER A 542 -22.50 -41.75 -26.54
CA SER A 542 -21.88 -42.98 -26.94
C SER A 542 -20.54 -43.21 -26.22
N PRO A 543 -20.05 -44.42 -26.00
CA PRO A 543 -18.75 -44.68 -25.36
C PRO A 543 -17.58 -44.01 -26.09
N GLN A 544 -17.65 -43.86 -27.41
CA GLN A 544 -16.64 -43.18 -28.21
C GLN A 544 -16.68 -41.64 -28.03
N LEU A 545 -17.88 -41.08 -27.84
CA LEU A 545 -18.05 -39.67 -27.52
C LEU A 545 -17.52 -39.38 -26.11
N GLU A 546 -17.88 -40.23 -25.16
CA GLU A 546 -17.46 -40.14 -23.75
C GLU A 546 -15.93 -40.14 -23.60
N GLU A 547 -15.21 -41.00 -24.35
CA GLU A 547 -13.75 -41.01 -24.38
C GLU A 547 -13.15 -39.67 -24.87
N LYS A 548 -13.75 -39.06 -25.92
CA LYS A 548 -13.31 -37.74 -26.42
C LYS A 548 -13.59 -36.63 -25.44
N LEU A 549 -14.77 -36.63 -24.80
CA LEU A 549 -15.13 -35.66 -23.77
C LEU A 549 -14.16 -35.75 -22.59
N PHE A 550 -13.96 -36.95 -22.08
CA PHE A 550 -13.07 -37.19 -20.95
C PHE A 550 -11.61 -36.79 -21.23
N ALA A 551 -11.13 -37.02 -22.47
CA ALA A 551 -9.79 -36.63 -22.87
C ALA A 551 -9.58 -35.10 -22.85
N LEU A 552 -10.59 -34.30 -23.20
CA LEU A 552 -10.56 -32.84 -23.13
C LEU A 552 -10.78 -32.30 -21.72
N GLU A 553 -11.73 -32.87 -21.00
CA GLU A 553 -11.99 -32.53 -19.60
C GLU A 553 -10.78 -32.80 -18.70
N LYS A 554 -10.04 -33.88 -18.94
CA LYS A 554 -8.78 -34.20 -18.29
C LYS A 554 -7.67 -33.16 -18.56
N GLN A 555 -7.77 -32.40 -19.66
CA GLN A 555 -6.90 -31.26 -19.96
C GLN A 555 -7.36 -29.96 -19.29
N GLY A 556 -8.42 -29.99 -18.47
CA GLY A 556 -8.96 -28.83 -17.80
C GLY A 556 -9.86 -27.95 -18.67
N LYS A 557 -10.39 -28.48 -19.76
CA LYS A 557 -11.27 -27.76 -20.69
C LYS A 557 -12.74 -28.02 -20.36
N SER A 558 -13.56 -26.97 -20.48
CA SER A 558 -15.03 -27.14 -20.43
C SER A 558 -15.53 -27.54 -21.83
N VAL A 559 -16.24 -28.64 -21.92
CA VAL A 559 -16.71 -29.16 -23.20
C VAL A 559 -18.20 -28.88 -23.37
N VAL A 560 -18.56 -28.37 -24.55
CA VAL A 560 -19.94 -28.09 -24.98
C VAL A 560 -20.21 -28.77 -26.30
N LEU A 561 -21.37 -29.40 -26.44
CA LEU A 561 -21.77 -30.10 -27.63
C LEU A 561 -22.94 -29.39 -28.30
N LEU A 562 -22.88 -29.32 -29.63
CA LEU A 562 -24.01 -28.98 -30.46
C LEU A 562 -24.72 -30.30 -30.91
N LEU A 563 -26.02 -30.37 -30.65
CA LEU A 563 -26.86 -31.53 -30.90
C LEU A 563 -28.09 -31.13 -31.70
N ASP A 564 -28.60 -32.00 -32.49
CA ASP A 564 -29.93 -31.96 -33.09
C ASP A 564 -30.73 -33.23 -32.76
N SER A 565 -31.85 -33.43 -33.46
CA SER A 565 -32.68 -34.63 -33.28
C SER A 565 -32.03 -35.93 -33.72
N SER A 566 -30.95 -35.86 -34.54
CA SER A 566 -30.22 -37.03 -35.04
C SER A 566 -29.03 -37.42 -34.14
N GLY A 567 -28.53 -36.51 -33.32
CA GLY A 567 -27.42 -36.74 -32.43
C GLY A 567 -26.43 -35.57 -32.28
N PRO A 568 -25.23 -35.84 -31.77
CA PRO A 568 -24.18 -34.85 -31.59
C PRO A 568 -23.50 -34.50 -32.93
N LEU A 569 -23.59 -33.22 -33.30
CA LEU A 569 -23.04 -32.68 -34.57
C LEU A 569 -21.59 -32.21 -34.44
N ALA A 570 -21.29 -31.52 -33.32
CA ALA A 570 -19.98 -30.97 -33.10
C ALA A 570 -19.69 -30.79 -31.58
N LEU A 571 -18.40 -30.74 -31.28
CA LEU A 571 -17.87 -30.54 -29.94
C LEU A 571 -17.00 -29.27 -29.94
N PHE A 572 -17.20 -28.44 -28.94
CA PHE A 572 -16.45 -27.21 -28.70
C PHE A 572 -15.79 -27.31 -27.32
N ALA A 573 -14.48 -27.14 -27.25
CA ALA A 573 -13.78 -27.06 -25.98
C ALA A 573 -13.40 -25.60 -25.68
N VAL A 574 -13.68 -25.19 -24.48
CA VAL A 574 -13.42 -23.83 -23.99
C VAL A 574 -12.54 -23.91 -22.77
N ALA A 575 -11.49 -23.11 -22.71
CA ALA A 575 -10.61 -23.03 -21.57
C ALA A 575 -10.22 -21.58 -21.23
N ASP A 576 -10.01 -21.32 -19.95
CA ASP A 576 -9.38 -20.11 -19.50
C ASP A 576 -7.86 -20.31 -19.59
N THR A 577 -7.23 -19.59 -20.50
CA THR A 577 -5.82 -19.81 -20.83
C THR A 577 -4.88 -19.18 -19.80
N VAL A 578 -3.78 -19.88 -19.52
CA VAL A 578 -2.73 -19.41 -18.60
C VAL A 578 -2.02 -18.19 -19.19
N LYS A 579 -1.80 -17.16 -18.37
CA LYS A 579 -0.97 -16.00 -18.73
C LYS A 579 0.49 -16.44 -18.92
N GLU A 580 1.15 -15.96 -19.95
CA GLU A 580 2.56 -16.29 -20.20
C GLU A 580 3.47 -15.81 -19.05
N SER A 581 3.15 -14.65 -18.47
CA SER A 581 3.84 -14.09 -17.32
C SER A 581 3.76 -14.97 -16.05
N SER A 582 2.71 -15.82 -15.92
CA SER A 582 2.50 -16.63 -14.71
C SER A 582 3.60 -17.68 -14.53
N ARG A 583 4.02 -18.36 -15.58
CA ARG A 583 5.11 -19.35 -15.52
C ARG A 583 6.43 -18.71 -15.06
N GLU A 584 6.75 -17.55 -15.59
CA GLU A 584 7.95 -16.81 -15.23
C GLU A 584 7.89 -16.30 -13.77
N ALA A 585 6.71 -15.82 -13.33
CA ALA A 585 6.48 -15.40 -11.95
C ALA A 585 6.70 -16.55 -10.95
N ILE A 586 6.15 -17.75 -11.22
CA ILE A 586 6.33 -18.93 -10.38
C ILE A 586 7.80 -19.33 -10.29
N ARG A 587 8.52 -19.35 -11.43
CA ARG A 587 9.95 -19.64 -11.46
C ARG A 587 10.73 -18.66 -10.56
N GLN A 588 10.46 -17.35 -10.67
CA GLN A 588 11.12 -16.32 -9.85
C GLN A 588 10.76 -16.43 -8.36
N LEU A 589 9.53 -16.84 -8.01
CA LEU A 589 9.14 -17.12 -6.63
C LEU A 589 9.95 -18.27 -6.04
N HIS A 590 10.13 -19.35 -6.78
CA HIS A 590 10.96 -20.49 -6.37
C HIS A 590 12.44 -20.09 -6.17
N GLU A 591 13.00 -19.24 -7.04
CA GLU A 591 14.34 -18.68 -6.87
C GLU A 591 14.49 -17.85 -5.58
N LEU A 592 13.39 -17.21 -5.14
CA LEU A 592 13.34 -16.49 -3.87
C LEU A 592 13.10 -17.39 -2.65
N GLY A 593 12.84 -18.71 -2.87
CA GLY A 593 12.56 -19.69 -1.83
C GLY A 593 11.13 -19.68 -1.34
N VAL A 594 10.17 -19.15 -2.14
CA VAL A 594 8.74 -19.11 -1.84
C VAL A 594 8.07 -20.29 -2.50
N LYS A 595 7.35 -21.11 -1.73
CA LYS A 595 6.50 -22.20 -2.22
C LYS A 595 5.17 -21.67 -2.70
N THR A 596 4.58 -22.35 -3.68
CA THR A 596 3.37 -21.93 -4.35
C THR A 596 2.23 -22.92 -4.19
N LEU A 597 1.04 -22.42 -3.88
CA LEU A 597 -0.18 -23.21 -3.69
C LEU A 597 -1.31 -22.60 -4.51
N MET A 598 -1.90 -23.34 -5.43
CA MET A 598 -3.09 -22.87 -6.15
C MET A 598 -4.36 -23.31 -5.42
N LEU A 599 -5.30 -22.36 -5.24
CA LEU A 599 -6.61 -22.57 -4.63
C LEU A 599 -7.71 -22.21 -5.64
N THR A 600 -8.55 -23.15 -6.02
CA THR A 600 -9.60 -22.90 -7.02
C THR A 600 -10.90 -23.64 -6.68
N GLY A 601 -12.04 -23.08 -7.13
CA GLY A 601 -13.32 -23.76 -7.12
C GLY A 601 -13.51 -24.77 -8.27
N ASP A 602 -12.58 -24.80 -9.23
CA ASP A 602 -12.61 -25.82 -10.29
C ASP A 602 -12.30 -27.23 -9.74
N ASN A 603 -12.63 -28.25 -10.52
CA ASN A 603 -12.32 -29.61 -10.14
C ASN A 603 -10.82 -29.86 -9.95
N VAL A 604 -10.48 -30.86 -9.14
CA VAL A 604 -9.09 -31.19 -8.78
C VAL A 604 -8.23 -31.50 -9.99
N HIS A 605 -8.77 -32.15 -11.03
CA HIS A 605 -8.00 -32.52 -12.24
C HIS A 605 -7.58 -31.28 -13.04
N THR A 606 -8.49 -30.33 -13.21
CA THR A 606 -8.21 -29.03 -13.85
C THR A 606 -7.15 -28.25 -13.06
N ALA A 607 -7.29 -28.23 -11.74
CA ALA A 607 -6.33 -27.59 -10.84
C ALA A 607 -4.92 -28.18 -11.01
N GLN A 608 -4.80 -29.48 -10.98
CA GLN A 608 -3.52 -30.20 -11.15
C GLN A 608 -2.90 -29.98 -12.53
N ALA A 609 -3.72 -29.99 -13.60
CA ALA A 609 -3.25 -29.79 -14.97
C ALA A 609 -2.65 -28.38 -15.15
N ILE A 610 -3.32 -27.34 -14.62
CA ILE A 610 -2.84 -25.94 -14.69
C ILE A 610 -1.60 -25.77 -13.81
N ALA A 611 -1.59 -26.32 -12.59
CA ALA A 611 -0.44 -26.27 -11.71
C ALA A 611 0.82 -26.88 -12.35
N ALA A 612 0.68 -28.04 -12.97
CA ALA A 612 1.76 -28.70 -13.71
C ALA A 612 2.25 -27.85 -14.91
N GLN A 613 1.34 -27.17 -15.61
CA GLN A 613 1.67 -26.32 -16.77
C GLN A 613 2.52 -25.11 -16.37
N VAL A 614 2.26 -24.49 -15.20
CA VAL A 614 2.98 -23.28 -14.71
C VAL A 614 4.09 -23.60 -13.72
N GLY A 615 4.16 -24.82 -13.19
CA GLY A 615 5.17 -25.25 -12.24
C GLY A 615 4.83 -24.94 -10.77
N ILE A 616 3.55 -24.85 -10.41
CA ILE A 616 3.09 -24.64 -9.03
C ILE A 616 3.28 -25.93 -8.23
N ASP A 617 3.75 -25.80 -6.95
CA ASP A 617 4.11 -26.95 -6.10
C ASP A 617 2.90 -27.79 -5.66
N GLU A 618 1.80 -27.13 -5.30
CA GLU A 618 0.59 -27.78 -4.79
C GLU A 618 -0.66 -27.11 -5.41
N ALA A 619 -1.69 -27.90 -5.69
CA ALA A 619 -2.98 -27.41 -6.16
C ALA A 619 -4.14 -28.09 -5.44
N ARG A 620 -5.12 -27.29 -5.01
CA ARG A 620 -6.37 -27.75 -4.39
C ARG A 620 -7.56 -27.24 -5.19
N GLY A 621 -8.38 -28.17 -5.65
CA GLY A 621 -9.63 -27.91 -6.40
C GLY A 621 -10.86 -28.14 -5.54
N ASP A 622 -12.04 -27.91 -6.13
CA ASP A 622 -13.37 -28.05 -5.51
C ASP A 622 -13.56 -27.25 -4.21
N LEU A 623 -12.90 -26.06 -4.10
CA LEU A 623 -12.90 -25.24 -2.91
C LEU A 623 -14.01 -24.18 -2.91
N LEU A 624 -14.74 -24.10 -1.81
CA LEU A 624 -15.57 -22.95 -1.48
C LEU A 624 -14.71 -21.79 -0.93
N PRO A 625 -15.22 -20.55 -0.89
CA PRO A 625 -14.49 -19.42 -0.28
C PRO A 625 -14.02 -19.66 1.16
N THR A 626 -14.84 -20.38 1.95
CA THR A 626 -14.51 -20.81 3.33
C THR A 626 -13.34 -21.78 3.38
N ASP A 627 -13.23 -22.67 2.38
CA ASP A 627 -12.17 -23.67 2.32
C ASP A 627 -10.83 -23.03 1.92
N LYS A 628 -10.85 -22.00 1.07
CA LYS A 628 -9.67 -21.19 0.77
C LYS A 628 -9.13 -20.51 2.03
N LEU A 629 -10.02 -19.91 2.84
CA LEU A 629 -9.66 -19.33 4.13
C LEU A 629 -9.04 -20.38 5.07
N GLN A 630 -9.66 -21.55 5.18
CA GLN A 630 -9.17 -22.64 6.02
C GLN A 630 -7.78 -23.13 5.58
N ALA A 631 -7.52 -23.19 4.26
CA ALA A 631 -6.21 -23.56 3.72
C ALA A 631 -5.11 -22.59 4.17
N ILE A 632 -5.39 -21.29 4.18
CA ILE A 632 -4.46 -20.26 4.70
C ILE A 632 -4.21 -20.47 6.19
N GLU A 633 -5.27 -20.71 6.99
CA GLU A 633 -5.15 -20.93 8.43
C GLU A 633 -4.36 -22.20 8.77
N ASP A 634 -4.49 -23.25 7.98
CA ASP A 634 -3.77 -24.51 8.20
C ASP A 634 -2.27 -24.34 7.92
N LEU A 635 -1.88 -23.54 6.91
CA LEU A 635 -0.50 -23.16 6.67
C LEU A 635 0.06 -22.31 7.83
N TYR A 636 -0.73 -21.40 8.39
CA TYR A 636 -0.34 -20.64 9.58
C TYR A 636 -0.11 -21.56 10.81
N LYS A 637 -0.98 -22.53 11.03
CA LYS A 637 -0.81 -23.52 12.14
C LYS A 637 0.49 -24.31 11.99
N GLN A 638 0.96 -24.52 10.75
CA GLN A 638 2.23 -25.16 10.45
C GLN A 638 3.45 -24.23 10.63
N GLY A 639 3.21 -22.94 10.92
CA GLY A 639 4.25 -21.94 11.16
C GLY A 639 4.69 -21.19 9.90
N HIS A 640 4.01 -21.34 8.78
CA HIS A 640 4.31 -20.65 7.53
C HIS A 640 3.79 -19.20 7.52
N ARG A 641 4.45 -18.35 6.75
CA ARG A 641 4.05 -16.97 6.44
C ARG A 641 3.48 -16.92 5.04
N VAL A 642 2.18 -16.78 4.97
CA VAL A 642 1.42 -16.99 3.74
C VAL A 642 0.98 -15.68 3.13
N GLY A 643 1.32 -15.44 1.85
CA GLY A 643 0.66 -14.44 1.02
C GLY A 643 -0.51 -15.06 0.26
N MET A 644 -1.55 -14.28 -0.02
CA MET A 644 -2.68 -14.69 -0.86
C MET A 644 -2.85 -13.73 -2.04
N VAL A 645 -3.06 -14.27 -3.22
CA VAL A 645 -3.32 -13.50 -4.46
C VAL A 645 -4.70 -13.85 -4.98
N GLY A 646 -5.51 -12.84 -5.26
CA GLY A 646 -6.84 -13.00 -5.84
C GLY A 646 -7.32 -11.74 -6.55
N ASP A 647 -8.40 -11.87 -7.33
CA ASP A 647 -8.99 -10.79 -8.13
C ASP A 647 -10.43 -10.44 -7.73
N GLY A 648 -11.09 -11.30 -6.96
CA GLY A 648 -12.52 -11.26 -6.75
C GLY A 648 -12.98 -11.05 -5.31
N ILE A 649 -14.27 -10.77 -5.17
CA ILE A 649 -14.99 -10.67 -3.88
C ILE A 649 -14.91 -12.00 -3.12
N ASN A 650 -14.89 -13.12 -3.84
CA ASN A 650 -14.85 -14.46 -3.26
C ASN A 650 -13.56 -14.74 -2.47
N ASP A 651 -12.47 -14.06 -2.82
CA ASP A 651 -11.18 -14.22 -2.19
C ASP A 651 -10.95 -13.23 -1.05
N ALA A 652 -11.82 -12.22 -0.88
CA ALA A 652 -11.66 -11.18 0.12
C ALA A 652 -11.43 -11.70 1.55
N PRO A 653 -12.13 -12.75 2.05
CA PRO A 653 -11.84 -13.31 3.36
C PRO A 653 -10.44 -13.94 3.47
N ALA A 654 -9.97 -14.62 2.43
CA ALA A 654 -8.65 -15.22 2.37
C ALA A 654 -7.54 -14.16 2.24
N LEU A 655 -7.77 -13.12 1.41
CA LEU A 655 -6.88 -11.94 1.27
C LEU A 655 -6.70 -11.22 2.60
N ALA A 656 -7.80 -10.93 3.32
CA ALA A 656 -7.76 -10.25 4.61
C ALA A 656 -7.07 -11.09 5.71
N ARG A 657 -7.11 -12.42 5.59
CA ARG A 657 -6.53 -13.34 6.58
C ARG A 657 -5.05 -13.62 6.35
N ALA A 658 -4.57 -13.47 5.12
CA ALA A 658 -3.17 -13.68 4.77
C ALA A 658 -2.23 -12.72 5.52
N GLU A 659 -0.93 -13.08 5.67
CA GLU A 659 0.09 -12.13 6.16
C GLU A 659 0.20 -10.90 5.25
N ILE A 660 0.07 -11.12 3.95
CA ILE A 660 -0.04 -10.08 2.93
C ILE A 660 -1.02 -10.55 1.86
N GLY A 661 -2.12 -9.81 1.70
CA GLY A 661 -3.06 -9.98 0.61
C GLY A 661 -2.64 -9.17 -0.62
N PHE A 662 -2.61 -9.82 -1.80
CA PHE A 662 -2.30 -9.20 -3.09
C PHE A 662 -3.54 -9.19 -3.97
N ALA A 663 -3.98 -8.03 -4.43
CA ALA A 663 -5.07 -7.90 -5.40
C ALA A 663 -4.53 -7.64 -6.81
N MET A 664 -5.14 -8.30 -7.80
CA MET A 664 -4.96 -8.03 -9.22
C MET A 664 -5.87 -6.86 -9.59
N ALA A 665 -5.31 -5.64 -9.75
CA ALA A 665 -6.12 -4.42 -9.79
C ALA A 665 -6.72 -4.08 -11.16
N ALA A 666 -6.16 -4.59 -12.27
CA ALA A 666 -6.70 -4.30 -13.61
C ALA A 666 -7.97 -5.11 -13.92
N ALA A 667 -8.06 -6.36 -13.40
CA ALA A 667 -9.22 -7.24 -13.53
C ALA A 667 -10.06 -7.29 -12.26
N GLY A 668 -9.47 -6.94 -11.10
CA GLY A 668 -10.06 -7.09 -9.77
C GLY A 668 -11.21 -6.12 -9.50
N THR A 669 -12.07 -6.53 -8.57
CA THR A 669 -13.16 -5.70 -8.06
C THR A 669 -12.61 -4.64 -7.08
N ASP A 670 -13.30 -3.51 -6.97
CA ASP A 670 -12.96 -2.46 -6.00
C ASP A 670 -12.86 -3.02 -4.57
N THR A 671 -13.70 -4.00 -4.22
CA THR A 671 -13.66 -4.69 -2.92
C THR A 671 -12.36 -5.47 -2.71
N ALA A 672 -11.84 -6.17 -3.73
CA ALA A 672 -10.57 -6.88 -3.62
C ALA A 672 -9.40 -5.90 -3.43
N ILE A 673 -9.41 -4.78 -4.18
CA ILE A 673 -8.42 -3.72 -4.04
C ILE A 673 -8.49 -3.09 -2.64
N GLU A 674 -9.69 -2.85 -2.09
CA GLU A 674 -9.85 -2.29 -0.75
C GLU A 674 -9.40 -3.25 0.36
N THR A 675 -9.60 -4.54 0.18
CA THR A 675 -9.29 -5.56 1.19
C THR A 675 -7.80 -5.92 1.21
N ALA A 676 -7.15 -5.97 0.05
CA ALA A 676 -5.75 -6.38 -0.06
C ALA A 676 -4.78 -5.34 0.51
N ASP A 677 -3.62 -5.81 0.97
CA ASP A 677 -2.53 -5.00 1.50
C ASP A 677 -1.62 -4.44 0.41
N VAL A 678 -1.55 -5.15 -0.71
CA VAL A 678 -0.78 -4.81 -1.91
C VAL A 678 -1.66 -4.98 -3.14
N ALA A 679 -1.76 -3.95 -3.98
CA ALA A 679 -2.47 -4.03 -5.26
C ALA A 679 -1.48 -3.94 -6.43
N LEU A 680 -1.64 -4.82 -7.42
CA LEU A 680 -0.87 -4.86 -8.65
C LEU A 680 -1.69 -4.15 -9.73
N MET A 681 -1.18 -3.03 -10.26
CA MET A 681 -1.95 -2.13 -11.14
C MET A 681 -2.16 -2.65 -12.56
N ASP A 682 -1.36 -3.61 -12.97
CA ASP A 682 -1.57 -4.49 -14.12
C ASP A 682 -1.73 -5.92 -13.62
N ASP A 683 -2.27 -6.81 -14.41
CA ASP A 683 -2.50 -8.20 -14.01
C ASP A 683 -1.25 -9.08 -14.21
N ASP A 684 -0.06 -8.54 -13.90
CA ASP A 684 1.22 -9.24 -14.04
C ASP A 684 1.72 -9.80 -12.72
N LEU A 685 1.69 -11.12 -12.59
CA LEU A 685 2.19 -11.84 -11.42
C LEU A 685 3.69 -11.66 -11.14
N ARG A 686 4.52 -11.29 -12.15
CA ARG A 686 5.96 -11.02 -11.97
C ARG A 686 6.25 -9.86 -11.01
N LYS A 687 5.27 -9.04 -10.71
CA LYS A 687 5.36 -7.97 -9.71
C LYS A 687 5.44 -8.48 -8.28
N ILE A 688 4.94 -9.69 -7.99
CA ILE A 688 5.03 -10.26 -6.65
C ILE A 688 6.48 -10.64 -6.30
N PRO A 689 7.23 -11.42 -7.10
CA PRO A 689 8.65 -11.61 -6.85
C PRO A 689 9.45 -10.30 -6.85
N ALA A 690 9.08 -9.31 -7.68
CA ALA A 690 9.69 -7.98 -7.66
C ALA A 690 9.41 -7.25 -6.32
N PHE A 691 8.21 -7.34 -5.78
CA PHE A 691 7.85 -6.81 -4.45
C PHE A 691 8.65 -7.49 -3.34
N ILE A 692 8.73 -8.83 -3.33
CA ILE A 692 9.50 -9.59 -2.33
C ILE A 692 10.98 -9.21 -2.37
N SER A 693 11.53 -9.05 -3.56
CA SER A 693 12.91 -8.60 -3.75
C SER A 693 13.13 -7.16 -3.25
N LEU A 694 12.20 -6.24 -3.52
CA LEU A 694 12.22 -4.88 -3.00
C LEU A 694 12.11 -4.84 -1.48
N SER A 695 11.23 -5.66 -0.90
CA SER A 695 11.08 -5.85 0.55
C SER A 695 12.39 -6.33 1.19
N ARG A 696 13.05 -7.34 0.60
CA ARG A 696 14.35 -7.86 1.05
C ARG A 696 15.44 -6.77 1.01
N ASN A 697 15.48 -5.99 -0.05
CA ASN A 697 16.41 -4.87 -0.18
C ASN A 697 16.16 -3.79 0.87
N THR A 698 14.88 -3.45 1.12
CA THR A 698 14.48 -2.48 2.13
C THR A 698 14.90 -2.92 3.53
N ALA A 699 14.63 -4.17 3.90
CA ALA A 699 15.05 -4.75 5.17
C ALA A 699 16.59 -4.78 5.33
N SER A 700 17.31 -5.10 4.25
CA SER A 700 18.78 -5.09 4.25
C SER A 700 19.34 -3.70 4.48
N ILE A 701 18.81 -2.68 3.80
CA ILE A 701 19.24 -1.28 3.96
C ILE A 701 18.93 -0.79 5.38
N LEU A 702 17.76 -1.12 5.94
CA LEU A 702 17.42 -0.79 7.33
C LEU A 702 18.42 -1.39 8.30
N LYS A 703 18.77 -2.67 8.15
CA LYS A 703 19.79 -3.34 8.99
C LYS A 703 21.17 -2.68 8.86
N GLN A 704 21.60 -2.36 7.63
CA GLN A 704 22.86 -1.67 7.37
C GLN A 704 22.90 -0.30 8.06
N ASN A 705 21.82 0.48 7.95
CA ASN A 705 21.74 1.80 8.54
C ASN A 705 21.76 1.75 10.08
N ILE A 706 21.03 0.81 10.67
CA ILE A 706 21.03 0.60 12.13
C ILE A 706 22.43 0.20 12.61
N ALA A 707 23.06 -0.77 11.95
CA ALA A 707 24.39 -1.23 12.30
C ALA A 707 25.44 -0.10 12.19
N LEU A 708 25.42 0.66 11.09
CA LEU A 708 26.31 1.78 10.86
C LEU A 708 26.15 2.85 11.95
N ALA A 709 24.91 3.23 12.26
CA ALA A 709 24.61 4.23 13.30
C ALA A 709 25.11 3.77 14.69
N LEU A 710 24.90 2.51 15.04
CA LEU A 710 25.32 1.97 16.35
C LEU A 710 26.84 1.85 16.45
N VAL A 711 27.54 1.37 15.40
CA VAL A 711 29.00 1.21 15.40
C VAL A 711 29.69 2.56 15.56
N ILE A 712 29.30 3.57 14.79
CA ILE A 712 29.91 4.91 14.88
C ILE A 712 29.64 5.53 16.24
N LYS A 713 28.42 5.38 16.78
CA LYS A 713 28.11 5.86 18.15
C LYS A 713 28.97 5.17 19.22
N ALA A 714 29.16 3.86 19.13
CA ALA A 714 30.01 3.14 20.08
C ALA A 714 31.47 3.64 20.03
N ILE A 715 32.02 3.92 18.83
CA ILE A 715 33.34 4.49 18.67
C ILE A 715 33.44 5.87 19.32
N PHE A 716 32.49 6.77 19.01
CA PHE A 716 32.51 8.12 19.58
C PHE A 716 32.27 8.15 21.10
N LEU A 717 31.45 7.25 21.64
CA LEU A 717 31.31 7.03 23.08
C LEU A 717 32.67 6.65 23.70
N ALA A 718 33.40 5.70 23.14
CA ALA A 718 34.72 5.31 23.63
C ALA A 718 35.73 6.48 23.59
N VAL A 719 35.72 7.27 22.50
CA VAL A 719 36.56 8.48 22.36
C VAL A 719 36.16 9.55 23.40
N THR A 720 34.89 9.70 23.71
CA THR A 720 34.38 10.63 24.75
C THR A 720 34.86 10.23 26.13
N PHE A 721 34.77 8.94 26.48
CA PHE A 721 35.26 8.46 27.78
C PHE A 721 36.81 8.56 27.88
N ALA A 722 37.54 8.41 26.78
CA ALA A 722 38.96 8.67 26.73
C ALA A 722 39.31 10.17 26.91
N GLY A 723 38.32 11.08 26.88
CA GLY A 723 38.55 12.53 27.03
C GLY A 723 39.11 13.21 25.78
N LEU A 724 39.05 12.53 24.62
CA LEU A 724 39.58 13.00 23.34
C LEU A 724 38.50 13.65 22.44
N ALA A 725 37.20 13.49 22.74
CA ALA A 725 36.11 14.02 21.94
C ALA A 725 35.81 15.47 22.32
N THR A 726 35.64 16.32 21.30
CA THR A 726 35.06 17.66 21.42
C THR A 726 33.58 17.65 21.05
N MET A 727 32.83 18.66 21.48
CA MET A 727 31.40 18.73 21.17
C MET A 727 31.13 18.84 19.66
N TRP A 728 31.91 19.66 18.94
CA TRP A 728 31.72 19.80 17.49
C TRP A 728 32.10 18.53 16.72
N MET A 729 33.12 17.78 17.15
CA MET A 729 33.43 16.44 16.58
C MET A 729 32.28 15.47 16.76
N ALA A 730 31.61 15.51 17.93
CA ALA A 730 30.45 14.67 18.20
C ALA A 730 29.29 14.97 17.26
N VAL A 731 28.97 16.27 17.06
CA VAL A 731 27.90 16.68 16.14
C VAL A 731 28.25 16.36 14.68
N PHE A 732 29.50 16.62 14.29
CA PHE A 732 29.95 16.33 12.92
C PHE A 732 29.88 14.83 12.58
N ALA A 733 30.23 13.98 13.54
CA ALA A 733 30.10 12.53 13.38
C ALA A 733 28.63 12.10 13.26
N ASP A 734 27.74 12.60 14.13
CA ASP A 734 26.31 12.26 14.10
C ASP A 734 25.65 12.74 12.80
N MET A 735 26.00 13.94 12.31
CA MET A 735 25.58 14.46 11.00
C MET A 735 26.08 13.59 9.86
N GLY A 736 27.35 13.22 9.88
CA GLY A 736 27.96 12.37 8.85
C GLY A 736 27.24 11.04 8.74
N VAL A 737 26.95 10.41 9.87
CA VAL A 737 26.16 9.16 9.91
C VAL A 737 24.74 9.38 9.40
N SER A 738 24.08 10.45 9.84
CA SER A 738 22.72 10.78 9.39
C SER A 738 22.65 10.95 7.88
N LEU A 739 23.62 11.63 7.28
CA LEU A 739 23.74 11.76 5.83
C LEU A 739 23.96 10.40 5.14
N LEU A 740 24.88 9.59 5.65
CA LEU A 740 25.18 8.27 5.08
C LEU A 740 23.94 7.35 5.08
N VAL A 741 23.21 7.28 6.20
CA VAL A 741 22.01 6.43 6.29
C VAL A 741 20.88 6.94 5.40
N VAL A 742 20.73 8.26 5.26
CA VAL A 742 19.76 8.87 4.34
C VAL A 742 20.09 8.54 2.90
N PHE A 743 21.35 8.77 2.46
CA PHE A 743 21.78 8.43 1.10
C PHE A 743 21.65 6.93 0.81
N ASN A 744 21.96 6.08 1.79
CA ASN A 744 21.76 4.64 1.65
C ASN A 744 20.28 4.28 1.48
N GLY A 745 19.37 4.93 2.23
CA GLY A 745 17.92 4.76 2.08
C GLY A 745 17.41 5.20 0.70
N LEU A 746 17.87 6.37 0.22
CA LEU A 746 17.50 6.89 -1.10
C LEU A 746 17.96 6.01 -2.28
N ARG A 747 18.90 5.08 -2.09
CA ARG A 747 19.29 4.10 -3.13
C ARG A 747 18.12 3.24 -3.60
N LEU A 748 17.09 3.04 -2.76
CA LEU A 748 15.87 2.31 -3.16
C LEU A 748 15.13 2.99 -4.31
N LEU A 749 15.17 4.31 -4.43
CA LEU A 749 14.55 5.04 -5.53
C LEU A 749 15.17 4.74 -6.91
N ARG A 750 16.36 4.15 -6.95
CA ARG A 750 17.06 3.79 -8.20
C ARG A 750 16.91 2.32 -8.57
N LYS A 751 16.28 1.54 -7.70
CA LYS A 751 16.00 0.11 -7.90
C LYS A 751 14.55 -0.12 -8.33
#